data_e2ea1cf4a7a61d1bd85934408d4d885b
#
_entry.id   e2ea1cf4a7a61d1bd85934408d4d885b
#
_cell.length_a   1.000
_cell.length_b   1.000
_cell.length_c   1.000
_cell.angle_alpha   90.00
_cell.angle_beta   90.00
_cell.angle_gamma   90.00
#
_symmetry.space_group_name_H-M   'P 1'
#
loop_
_entity.id
_entity.type
_entity.pdbx_description
1 polymer ?
#
loop_
_entity_poly.entity_id
_entity_poly.type
_entity_poly.pdbx_seq_one_letter_code
_entity_poly.pdbx_strand_id
1 'polypeptide(L)'
;MEIKIALAGNPNCGKTTLFNALTGSNQFVGNWPGVTVEKKEGKLKGHKDVVIMDLPGIYSLSPYTLEEVVARNYLISERPDAILNIIDGTNLERNLYLTTQLVELGIPVVVAINMMDVVKKNGDKINTDQLAKELGCQVCEISALKGTGIKEAAELAVKAAESKVPMVPQHSFNGVVEHAIAHIEEAFLNDVAEEQQRWYAIKIFERDEKVIEQLGMSEQVKTHIEKDICAAEKEMDDDSESIITNERYIYIASIIKDCYKKKNQGGLTTSDKIDKIVTNRWLGLPIFAVVMFLVYYISMVTVGSAATDWANDGLFGDGWHLFGIGSSDAEDAADEYGSSLDIINAFIEQQGGEAIDNEADDFDAAAAKTTADNLLATVDKSATADYTVEDEETLEETTKTAKYADLEAAVAAAEKYNFADPDPADYGVWVPGIPVLIESGLDAVNCADWLKGLILDGIVAGVGAVLGFVPQMLVLFILLAILEACGYMARIAFVMDRIFRKFGLSGKSFIPILIGTGCGIPGIMASRTIENERDRRMTVMTTTFIPCGAKTPFIAMIAGAIFGGSAWVATGAYFIGIAAIIISGIMLKKTKMFAGDPAPFVMELPAYHIPTVGNVLRSMWERGWSFIKKAGTIITLSTIFVWFTSYFGWVDGSFGMLTEDQMEYSILAHIGKAICWIFAPLGWGNWQATVAAVTGLVAKENIVGTMGILYGGGDGSVYSAIGAAFTGITGMSFLIFNLLCAPCFAAMGAIKREMNSRKWFWFAIGYECGFAYVIALIVNQLGNLFTGNVNVIGLIFAIALIALIIYMLVRPYKESTKLEKGR
;
A
#
# COMPACT_ATOMS: atom_id res chain seq x y z
N MET A 1 47.30 18.18 7.82
CA MET A 1 46.38 17.02 7.68
C MET A 1 44.97 17.58 7.62
N GLU A 2 44.15 17.08 6.72
CA GLU A 2 42.73 17.48 6.64
C GLU A 2 42.00 16.82 7.79
N ILE A 3 41.32 17.58 8.64
CA ILE A 3 40.55 17.11 9.79
C ILE A 3 39.17 16.73 9.27
N LYS A 4 38.70 15.50 9.55
CA LYS A 4 37.37 15.01 9.18
C LYS A 4 36.47 14.95 10.42
N ILE A 5 35.34 15.66 10.38
CA ILE A 5 34.34 15.65 11.44
C ILE A 5 33.07 15.06 10.90
N ALA A 6 32.56 14.01 11.54
CA ALA A 6 31.26 13.43 11.21
C ALA A 6 30.13 14.18 11.93
N LEU A 7 29.12 14.61 11.20
CA LEU A 7 27.87 15.15 11.78
C LEU A 7 26.85 14.03 11.90
N ALA A 8 26.57 13.60 13.13
CA ALA A 8 25.63 12.54 13.45
C ALA A 8 24.40 13.11 14.18
N GLY A 9 23.30 12.38 14.16
CA GLY A 9 22.09 12.72 14.93
C GLY A 9 20.85 12.03 14.41
N ASN A 10 19.81 12.02 15.22
CA ASN A 10 18.53 11.40 14.88
C ASN A 10 17.83 12.13 13.72
N PRO A 11 16.93 11.47 12.98
CA PRO A 11 16.05 12.15 12.05
C PRO A 11 15.29 13.28 12.74
N ASN A 12 15.12 14.41 12.04
CA ASN A 12 14.41 15.61 12.52
C ASN A 12 15.03 16.39 13.69
N CYS A 13 16.21 16.04 14.18
CA CYS A 13 16.91 16.81 15.22
C CYS A 13 17.47 18.17 14.73
N GLY A 14 17.33 18.50 13.43
CA GLY A 14 17.84 19.73 12.81
C GLY A 14 19.24 19.61 12.19
N LYS A 15 19.69 18.39 11.91
CA LYS A 15 21.03 18.07 11.36
C LYS A 15 21.33 18.81 10.05
N THR A 16 20.45 18.74 9.06
CA THR A 16 20.60 19.42 7.76
C THR A 16 20.67 20.95 7.92
N THR A 17 19.89 21.52 8.85
CA THR A 17 19.94 22.97 9.16
C THR A 17 21.30 23.35 9.73
N LEU A 18 21.83 22.55 10.66
CA LEU A 18 23.13 22.76 11.23
C LEU A 18 24.26 22.62 10.19
N PHE A 19 24.20 21.56 9.36
CA PHE A 19 25.15 21.33 8.28
C PHE A 19 25.23 22.53 7.31
N ASN A 20 24.09 23.02 6.86
CA ASN A 20 24.01 24.18 5.97
C ASN A 20 24.55 25.47 6.64
N ALA A 21 24.31 25.63 7.93
CA ALA A 21 24.84 26.78 8.67
C ALA A 21 26.38 26.73 8.81
N LEU A 22 26.96 25.55 9.05
CA LEU A 22 28.38 25.30 9.20
C LEU A 22 29.16 25.40 7.90
N THR A 23 28.62 24.85 6.79
CA THR A 23 29.34 24.73 5.50
C THR A 23 28.99 25.83 4.49
N GLY A 24 27.76 26.34 4.53
CA GLY A 24 27.28 27.36 3.57
C GLY A 24 27.12 26.79 2.15
N SER A 25 27.64 27.50 1.14
CA SER A 25 27.57 27.10 -0.27
C SER A 25 28.62 26.10 -0.73
N ASN A 26 29.60 25.81 0.10
CA ASN A 26 30.75 24.94 -0.22
C ASN A 26 30.40 23.47 0.13
N GLN A 27 29.46 22.87 -0.57
CA GLN A 27 28.99 21.51 -0.34
C GLN A 27 29.20 20.67 -1.60
N PHE A 28 29.55 19.41 -1.39
CA PHE A 28 29.52 18.37 -2.41
C PHE A 28 28.40 17.41 -2.08
N VAL A 29 27.56 17.12 -3.07
CA VAL A 29 26.44 16.21 -2.93
C VAL A 29 26.61 15.07 -3.93
N GLY A 30 26.55 13.85 -3.45
CA GLY A 30 26.65 12.62 -4.24
C GLY A 30 25.90 11.48 -3.56
N ASN A 31 26.18 10.25 -3.97
CA ASN A 31 25.66 9.07 -3.28
C ASN A 31 26.80 8.30 -2.61
N TRP A 32 26.49 7.63 -1.51
CA TRP A 32 27.45 6.70 -0.90
C TRP A 32 27.75 5.55 -1.86
N PRO A 33 28.99 5.04 -1.92
CA PRO A 33 29.38 3.98 -2.84
C PRO A 33 28.49 2.75 -2.71
N GLY A 34 27.88 2.31 -3.83
CA GLY A 34 27.10 1.09 -3.90
C GLY A 34 25.66 1.16 -3.36
N VAL A 35 25.22 2.34 -2.89
CA VAL A 35 23.86 2.53 -2.34
C VAL A 35 23.22 3.82 -2.84
N THR A 36 21.88 3.93 -2.70
CA THR A 36 21.11 5.11 -3.10
C THR A 36 20.99 6.18 -2.02
N VAL A 37 21.78 6.06 -0.95
CA VAL A 37 21.79 7.00 0.17
C VAL A 37 22.63 8.23 -0.20
N GLU A 38 22.10 9.42 0.04
CA GLU A 38 22.75 10.69 -0.28
C GLU A 38 23.94 10.93 0.62
N LYS A 39 25.11 11.31 0.03
CA LYS A 39 26.32 11.70 0.71
C LYS A 39 26.50 13.20 0.58
N LYS A 40 26.65 13.90 1.70
CA LYS A 40 26.97 15.34 1.74
C LYS A 40 28.24 15.59 2.50
N GLU A 41 29.15 16.33 1.89
CA GLU A 41 30.37 16.80 2.56
C GLU A 41 30.60 18.30 2.28
N GLY A 42 31.20 18.99 3.20
CA GLY A 42 31.44 20.41 3.03
C GLY A 42 32.55 20.94 3.93
N LYS A 43 33.25 22.01 3.50
CA LYS A 43 34.28 22.65 4.29
C LYS A 43 33.65 23.54 5.36
N LEU A 44 34.22 23.47 6.58
CA LEU A 44 33.80 24.32 7.70
C LEU A 44 34.12 25.77 7.42
N LYS A 45 33.14 26.67 7.61
CA LYS A 45 33.37 28.13 7.53
C LYS A 45 34.41 28.58 8.54
N GLY A 46 35.45 29.26 8.07
CA GLY A 46 36.58 29.76 8.92
C GLY A 46 37.74 28.78 9.06
N HIS A 47 37.58 27.50 8.71
CA HIS A 47 38.62 26.47 8.78
C HIS A 47 38.72 25.74 7.43
N LYS A 48 39.74 26.10 6.63
CA LYS A 48 39.91 25.54 5.27
C LYS A 48 40.31 24.06 5.25
N ASP A 49 40.91 23.59 6.33
CA ASP A 49 41.45 22.23 6.46
C ASP A 49 40.52 21.28 7.21
N VAL A 50 39.27 21.71 7.52
CA VAL A 50 38.28 20.92 8.22
C VAL A 50 37.12 20.60 7.27
N VAL A 51 36.86 19.32 7.10
CA VAL A 51 35.72 18.80 6.31
C VAL A 51 34.69 18.21 7.24
N ILE A 52 33.43 18.61 7.05
CA ILE A 52 32.26 18.04 7.74
C ILE A 52 31.59 17.07 6.81
N MET A 53 31.39 15.85 7.28
CA MET A 53 30.63 14.80 6.62
C MET A 53 29.25 14.70 7.24
N ASP A 54 28.19 14.97 6.47
CA ASP A 54 26.79 14.77 6.92
C ASP A 54 26.41 13.30 6.82
N LEU A 55 26.29 12.62 7.96
CA LEU A 55 25.81 11.24 7.98
C LEU A 55 24.29 11.22 7.80
N PRO A 56 23.70 10.12 7.29
CA PRO A 56 22.25 9.94 7.30
C PRO A 56 21.67 10.09 8.71
N GLY A 57 20.42 10.52 8.82
CA GLY A 57 19.72 10.56 10.12
C GLY A 57 19.42 9.13 10.57
N ILE A 58 19.94 8.73 11.71
CA ILE A 58 19.85 7.36 12.24
C ILE A 58 19.37 7.38 13.69
N TYR A 59 18.76 6.29 14.12
CA TYR A 59 18.35 6.11 15.52
C TYR A 59 19.31 5.21 16.29
N SER A 60 20.01 4.33 15.60
CA SER A 60 21.01 3.43 16.18
C SER A 60 22.11 3.10 15.17
N LEU A 61 23.19 2.47 15.65
CA LEU A 61 24.25 1.90 14.80
C LEU A 61 23.99 0.40 14.49
N SER A 62 22.78 -0.07 14.70
CA SER A 62 22.37 -1.44 14.34
C SER A 62 22.09 -1.54 12.83
N PRO A 63 22.35 -2.70 12.17
CA PRO A 63 22.30 -2.80 10.71
C PRO A 63 20.90 -3.06 10.15
N TYR A 64 19.88 -2.36 10.68
CA TYR A 64 18.48 -2.57 10.26
C TYR A 64 18.08 -1.80 9.01
N THR A 65 18.63 -0.57 8.82
CA THR A 65 18.36 0.25 7.65
C THR A 65 19.61 0.47 6.81
N LEU A 66 19.45 0.84 5.52
CA LEU A 66 20.60 1.17 4.66
C LEU A 66 21.34 2.38 5.18
N GLU A 67 20.61 3.36 5.71
CA GLU A 67 21.14 4.57 6.32
C GLU A 67 22.01 4.25 7.53
N GLU A 68 21.54 3.36 8.42
CA GLU A 68 22.29 2.91 9.60
C GLU A 68 23.55 2.13 9.21
N VAL A 69 23.43 1.24 8.21
CA VAL A 69 24.57 0.50 7.67
C VAL A 69 25.63 1.45 7.10
N VAL A 70 25.22 2.47 6.34
CA VAL A 70 26.13 3.47 5.75
C VAL A 70 26.83 4.28 6.83
N ALA A 71 26.08 4.81 7.79
CA ALA A 71 26.65 5.60 8.88
C ALA A 71 27.62 4.77 9.74
N ARG A 72 27.24 3.55 10.10
CA ARG A 72 28.07 2.60 10.86
C ARG A 72 29.36 2.28 10.12
N ASN A 73 29.28 1.90 8.84
CA ASN A 73 30.47 1.55 8.06
C ASN A 73 31.44 2.75 7.95
N TYR A 74 30.90 3.96 7.75
CA TYR A 74 31.75 5.15 7.72
C TYR A 74 32.47 5.38 9.06
N LEU A 75 31.74 5.31 10.18
CA LEU A 75 32.32 5.55 11.51
C LEU A 75 33.37 4.50 11.89
N ILE A 76 33.20 3.25 11.49
CA ILE A 76 34.11 2.14 11.79
C ILE A 76 35.31 2.11 10.84
N SER A 77 35.06 2.22 9.51
CA SER A 77 36.11 2.04 8.49
C SER A 77 36.91 3.29 8.23
N GLU A 78 36.26 4.46 8.09
CA GLU A 78 36.91 5.72 7.78
C GLU A 78 37.43 6.45 9.06
N ARG A 79 36.83 6.14 10.22
CA ARG A 79 37.18 6.73 11.53
C ARG A 79 37.46 8.23 11.48
N PRO A 80 36.43 9.08 11.48
CA PRO A 80 36.63 10.53 11.52
C PRO A 80 37.38 10.94 12.79
N ASP A 81 38.06 12.09 12.73
CA ASP A 81 38.85 12.61 13.86
C ASP A 81 37.96 13.04 15.04
N ALA A 82 36.70 13.41 14.79
CA ALA A 82 35.70 13.67 15.82
C ALA A 82 34.26 13.48 15.27
N ILE A 83 33.31 13.33 16.18
CA ILE A 83 31.88 13.27 15.90
C ILE A 83 31.20 14.48 16.55
N LEU A 84 30.51 15.29 15.75
CA LEU A 84 29.56 16.29 16.24
C LEU A 84 28.14 15.68 16.21
N ASN A 85 27.67 15.30 17.40
CA ASN A 85 26.37 14.69 17.55
C ASN A 85 25.30 15.73 17.90
N ILE A 86 24.33 15.96 17.01
CA ILE A 86 23.22 16.88 17.25
C ILE A 86 22.02 16.12 17.83
N ILE A 87 21.54 16.59 18.98
CA ILE A 87 20.40 15.99 19.69
C ILE A 87 19.27 17.00 19.87
N ASP A 88 18.03 16.53 19.87
CA ASP A 88 16.85 17.35 20.14
C ASP A 88 16.64 17.48 21.66
N GLY A 89 16.79 18.70 22.19
CA GLY A 89 16.61 19.00 23.61
C GLY A 89 15.17 18.82 24.12
N THR A 90 14.17 18.76 23.22
CA THR A 90 12.76 18.49 23.58
C THR A 90 12.50 17.00 23.78
N ASN A 91 13.35 16.13 23.18
CA ASN A 91 13.25 14.66 23.24
C ASN A 91 14.59 14.02 23.62
N LEU A 92 15.15 14.45 24.73
CA LEU A 92 16.51 14.11 25.14
C LEU A 92 16.73 12.60 25.30
N GLU A 93 15.79 11.90 25.95
CA GLU A 93 15.85 10.46 26.26
C GLU A 93 16.15 9.61 25.04
N ARG A 94 15.44 9.84 23.95
CA ARG A 94 15.61 9.06 22.75
C ARG A 94 16.89 9.39 21.99
N ASN A 95 17.26 10.68 21.96
CA ASN A 95 18.46 11.10 21.25
C ASN A 95 19.72 10.60 21.94
N LEU A 96 19.70 10.43 23.25
CA LEU A 96 20.79 9.86 24.02
C LEU A 96 21.07 8.39 23.69
N TYR A 97 20.10 7.64 23.16
CA TYR A 97 20.33 6.26 22.74
C TYR A 97 21.38 6.13 21.63
N LEU A 98 21.32 6.97 20.61
CA LEU A 98 22.36 7.06 19.59
C LEU A 98 23.66 7.59 20.20
N THR A 99 23.58 8.60 21.09
CA THR A 99 24.74 9.20 21.74
C THR A 99 25.56 8.17 22.51
N THR A 100 24.90 7.27 23.27
CA THR A 100 25.62 6.20 24.01
C THR A 100 26.39 5.29 23.06
N GLN A 101 25.80 4.90 21.93
CA GLN A 101 26.47 4.06 20.93
C GLN A 101 27.63 4.78 20.22
N LEU A 102 27.51 6.09 19.99
CA LEU A 102 28.61 6.88 19.41
C LEU A 102 29.81 7.01 20.37
N VAL A 103 29.53 7.15 21.67
CA VAL A 103 30.58 7.19 22.71
C VAL A 103 31.30 5.86 22.85
N GLU A 104 30.58 4.73 22.68
CA GLU A 104 31.14 3.36 22.69
C GLU A 104 32.17 3.12 21.57
N LEU A 105 32.15 3.88 20.47
CA LEU A 105 33.11 3.74 19.35
C LEU A 105 34.55 4.21 19.69
N GLY A 106 34.77 4.92 20.81
CA GLY A 106 36.05 5.44 21.20
C GLY A 106 36.51 6.65 20.38
N ILE A 107 35.66 7.21 19.50
CA ILE A 107 35.95 8.44 18.74
C ILE A 107 35.53 9.65 19.59
N PRO A 108 36.33 10.77 19.62
CA PRO A 108 35.93 11.98 20.34
C PRO A 108 34.55 12.50 19.90
N VAL A 109 33.61 12.63 20.86
CA VAL A 109 32.23 13.09 20.61
C VAL A 109 32.01 14.45 21.26
N VAL A 110 31.36 15.34 20.52
CA VAL A 110 30.82 16.61 21.05
C VAL A 110 29.29 16.56 20.84
N VAL A 111 28.53 16.80 21.89
CA VAL A 111 27.05 16.80 21.85
C VAL A 111 26.54 18.23 21.74
N ALA A 112 25.81 18.52 20.69
CA ALA A 112 25.13 19.79 20.45
C ALA A 112 23.62 19.64 20.71
N ILE A 113 23.14 20.20 21.82
CA ILE A 113 21.69 20.15 22.17
C ILE A 113 20.98 21.24 21.38
N ASN A 114 20.20 20.84 20.40
CA ASN A 114 19.42 21.75 19.55
C ASN A 114 18.04 22.04 20.14
N MET A 115 17.33 23.00 19.55
CA MET A 115 16.00 23.44 19.96
C MET A 115 15.96 24.01 21.40
N MET A 116 17.07 24.54 21.90
CA MET A 116 17.14 25.14 23.24
C MET A 116 16.24 26.37 23.40
N ASP A 117 15.87 27.03 22.32
CA ASP A 117 14.87 28.09 22.32
C ASP A 117 13.46 27.56 22.65
N VAL A 118 13.13 26.36 22.20
CA VAL A 118 11.85 25.68 22.52
C VAL A 118 11.87 25.16 23.96
N VAL A 119 12.97 24.54 24.39
CA VAL A 119 13.15 24.06 25.77
C VAL A 119 12.99 25.22 26.77
N LYS A 120 13.67 26.35 26.52
CA LYS A 120 13.57 27.57 27.34
C LYS A 120 12.15 28.18 27.32
N LYS A 121 11.47 28.17 26.16
CA LYS A 121 10.08 28.64 26.03
C LYS A 121 9.11 27.78 26.84
N ASN A 122 9.31 26.47 26.88
CA ASN A 122 8.52 25.55 27.71
C ASN A 122 8.81 25.68 29.22
N GLY A 123 9.90 26.35 29.55
CA GLY A 123 10.36 26.55 30.92
C GLY A 123 11.09 25.34 31.52
N ASP A 124 11.47 24.40 30.68
CA ASP A 124 12.25 23.22 31.05
C ASP A 124 13.73 23.62 31.22
N LYS A 125 14.47 22.87 32.03
CA LYS A 125 15.91 23.13 32.30
C LYS A 125 16.68 21.85 32.07
N ILE A 126 17.75 21.96 31.27
CA ILE A 126 18.77 20.91 31.05
C ILE A 126 20.05 21.39 31.74
N ASN A 127 20.62 20.54 32.59
CA ASN A 127 21.93 20.79 33.19
C ASN A 127 23.01 20.20 32.29
N THR A 128 23.60 21.06 31.43
CA THR A 128 24.60 20.66 30.42
C THR A 128 25.89 20.21 31.06
N ASP A 129 26.29 20.78 32.20
CA ASP A 129 27.54 20.41 32.89
C ASP A 129 27.43 19.01 33.50
N GLN A 130 26.30 18.70 34.11
CA GLN A 130 26.05 17.37 34.65
C GLN A 130 25.93 16.34 33.51
N LEU A 131 25.25 16.70 32.42
CA LEU A 131 25.13 15.82 31.24
C LEU A 131 26.49 15.53 30.62
N ALA A 132 27.36 16.54 30.53
CA ALA A 132 28.75 16.40 30.05
C ALA A 132 29.55 15.42 30.93
N LYS A 133 29.36 15.49 32.23
CA LYS A 133 30.03 14.61 33.19
C LYS A 133 29.55 13.18 33.08
N GLU A 134 28.23 12.96 33.00
CA GLU A 134 27.62 11.61 32.89
C GLU A 134 27.99 10.94 31.55
N LEU A 135 27.99 11.67 30.45
CA LEU A 135 28.35 11.13 29.13
C LEU A 135 29.89 11.06 28.93
N GLY A 136 30.65 11.75 29.72
CA GLY A 136 32.10 11.85 29.56
C GLY A 136 32.54 12.71 28.36
N CYS A 137 31.67 13.54 27.76
CA CYS A 137 31.89 14.29 26.55
C CYS A 137 31.54 15.78 26.70
N GLN A 138 32.04 16.63 25.79
CA GLN A 138 31.68 18.05 25.80
C GLN A 138 30.26 18.25 25.28
N VAL A 139 29.50 19.11 25.97
CA VAL A 139 28.08 19.39 25.63
C VAL A 139 27.93 20.91 25.44
N CYS A 140 27.23 21.33 24.40
CA CYS A 140 26.91 22.74 24.15
C CYS A 140 25.44 22.92 23.76
N GLU A 141 24.90 24.10 24.06
CA GLU A 141 23.52 24.49 23.70
C GLU A 141 23.51 25.21 22.36
N ILE A 142 22.65 24.77 21.45
CA ILE A 142 22.45 25.40 20.15
C ILE A 142 20.96 25.64 19.80
N SER A 143 20.74 26.58 18.90
CA SER A 143 19.50 26.67 18.13
C SER A 143 19.86 26.82 16.65
N ALA A 144 19.84 25.72 15.92
CA ALA A 144 20.20 25.70 14.50
C ALA A 144 19.33 26.65 13.66
N LEU A 145 18.06 26.79 14.03
CA LEU A 145 17.12 27.69 13.35
C LEU A 145 17.44 29.17 13.59
N LYS A 146 17.83 29.53 14.82
CA LYS A 146 18.19 30.92 15.19
C LYS A 146 19.68 31.25 14.98
N GLY A 147 20.47 30.26 14.65
CA GLY A 147 21.91 30.43 14.43
C GLY A 147 22.74 30.66 15.71
N THR A 148 22.18 30.39 16.91
CA THR A 148 22.90 30.60 18.20
C THR A 148 23.68 29.35 18.59
N GLY A 149 24.89 29.52 19.17
CA GLY A 149 25.74 28.44 19.66
C GLY A 149 26.48 27.62 18.58
N ILE A 150 26.20 27.86 17.28
CA ILE A 150 26.72 27.04 16.15
C ILE A 150 28.26 27.16 16.05
N LYS A 151 28.79 28.34 16.21
CA LYS A 151 30.27 28.58 16.16
C LYS A 151 30.99 27.87 17.31
N GLU A 152 30.39 27.93 18.50
CA GLU A 152 30.91 27.26 19.68
C GLU A 152 30.94 25.74 19.51
N ALA A 153 29.86 25.17 19.00
CA ALA A 153 29.79 23.74 18.68
C ALA A 153 30.85 23.32 17.65
N ALA A 154 31.08 24.13 16.63
CA ALA A 154 32.13 23.88 15.63
C ALA A 154 33.53 23.93 16.23
N GLU A 155 33.86 24.97 17.05
CA GLU A 155 35.17 25.12 17.70
C GLU A 155 35.44 23.98 18.69
N LEU A 156 34.40 23.53 19.43
CA LEU A 156 34.52 22.38 20.34
C LEU A 156 34.80 21.09 19.54
N ALA A 157 34.13 20.88 18.42
CA ALA A 157 34.36 19.70 17.57
C ALA A 157 35.77 19.71 16.95
N VAL A 158 36.28 20.88 16.53
CA VAL A 158 37.65 21.01 16.02
C VAL A 158 38.67 20.72 17.13
N LYS A 159 38.50 21.30 18.32
CA LYS A 159 39.37 21.02 19.47
C LYS A 159 39.36 19.55 19.86
N ALA A 160 38.20 18.90 19.86
CA ALA A 160 38.09 17.47 20.12
C ALA A 160 38.86 16.65 19.09
N ALA A 161 38.77 17.00 17.81
CA ALA A 161 39.50 16.35 16.73
C ALA A 161 41.01 16.54 16.83
N GLU A 162 41.47 17.73 17.24
CA GLU A 162 42.89 18.05 17.41
C GLU A 162 43.50 17.33 18.63
N SER A 163 42.70 17.16 19.70
CA SER A 163 43.18 16.52 20.94
C SER A 163 43.50 15.03 20.77
N LYS A 164 42.83 14.35 19.86
CA LYS A 164 42.94 12.89 19.60
C LYS A 164 42.88 12.02 20.86
N VAL A 165 42.19 12.51 21.91
CA VAL A 165 42.01 11.74 23.15
C VAL A 165 40.86 10.77 22.93
N PRO A 166 41.10 9.45 23.05
CA PRO A 166 40.06 8.48 22.87
C PRO A 166 38.94 8.67 23.90
N MET A 167 37.71 8.42 23.47
CA MET A 167 36.52 8.47 24.32
C MET A 167 36.43 7.19 25.16
N VAL A 168 36.23 7.35 26.46
CA VAL A 168 35.96 6.20 27.34
C VAL A 168 34.52 6.25 27.81
N PRO A 169 33.68 5.24 27.47
CA PRO A 169 32.33 5.19 27.94
C PRO A 169 32.25 5.18 29.47
N GLN A 170 31.39 6.03 30.05
CA GLN A 170 31.20 6.14 31.49
C GLN A 170 30.12 5.15 32.02
N HIS A 171 29.37 4.52 31.15
CA HIS A 171 28.32 3.59 31.53
C HIS A 171 28.86 2.19 31.73
N SER A 172 28.32 1.50 32.75
CA SER A 172 28.46 0.05 32.95
C SER A 172 27.08 -0.58 32.98
N PHE A 173 26.98 -1.76 32.39
CA PHE A 173 25.77 -2.55 32.38
C PHE A 173 25.60 -3.37 33.68
N ASN A 174 24.53 -4.14 33.77
CA ASN A 174 24.34 -5.08 34.88
C ASN A 174 25.56 -6.00 34.99
N GLY A 175 25.94 -6.40 36.24
CA GLY A 175 27.16 -7.17 36.52
C GLY A 175 27.29 -8.46 35.70
N VAL A 176 26.20 -9.14 35.40
CA VAL A 176 26.18 -10.36 34.55
C VAL A 176 26.55 -10.03 33.11
N VAL A 177 26.04 -8.94 32.57
CA VAL A 177 26.33 -8.47 31.22
C VAL A 177 27.76 -7.99 31.11
N GLU A 178 28.22 -7.17 32.08
CA GLU A 178 29.62 -6.70 32.12
C GLU A 178 30.62 -7.84 32.22
N HIS A 179 30.30 -8.89 33.00
CA HIS A 179 31.16 -10.07 33.09
C HIS A 179 31.26 -10.80 31.74
N ALA A 180 30.15 -10.94 31.02
CA ALA A 180 30.17 -11.57 29.69
C ALA A 180 30.93 -10.68 28.67
N ILE A 181 30.78 -9.37 28.71
CA ILE A 181 31.52 -8.43 27.85
C ILE A 181 33.02 -8.48 28.13
N ALA A 182 33.44 -8.44 29.39
CA ALA A 182 34.85 -8.53 29.80
C ALA A 182 35.47 -9.87 29.33
N HIS A 183 34.75 -10.98 29.47
CA HIS A 183 35.21 -12.29 28.95
C HIS A 183 35.39 -12.29 27.43
N ILE A 184 34.50 -11.61 26.69
CA ILE A 184 34.63 -11.48 25.22
C ILE A 184 35.87 -10.65 24.86
N GLU A 185 36.12 -9.56 25.60
CA GLU A 185 37.31 -8.71 25.41
C GLU A 185 38.59 -9.53 25.62
N GLU A 186 38.71 -10.23 26.75
CA GLU A 186 39.86 -11.06 27.09
C GLU A 186 40.05 -12.24 26.16
N ALA A 187 38.97 -12.93 25.74
CA ALA A 187 39.06 -14.15 24.93
C ALA A 187 39.47 -13.90 23.48
N PHE A 188 39.16 -12.70 22.91
CA PHE A 188 39.28 -12.53 21.47
C PHE A 188 39.75 -11.16 20.98
N LEU A 189 39.61 -10.10 21.75
CA LEU A 189 39.82 -8.74 21.26
C LEU A 189 41.21 -8.15 21.64
N ASN A 190 42.14 -8.95 22.14
CA ASN A 190 43.49 -8.50 22.54
C ASN A 190 44.29 -7.83 21.41
N ASP A 191 44.04 -8.18 20.15
CA ASP A 191 44.69 -7.60 18.96
C ASP A 191 43.97 -6.34 18.45
N VAL A 192 42.85 -5.95 19.03
CA VAL A 192 42.05 -4.78 18.67
C VAL A 192 42.47 -3.61 19.57
N ALA A 193 42.50 -2.38 19.03
CA ALA A 193 42.79 -1.20 19.81
C ALA A 193 41.90 -1.08 21.06
N GLU A 194 42.46 -0.80 22.24
CA GLU A 194 41.78 -0.80 23.53
C GLU A 194 40.49 0.05 23.52
N GLU A 195 40.51 1.19 22.84
CA GLU A 195 39.36 2.08 22.72
C GLU A 195 38.19 1.51 21.89
N GLN A 196 38.42 0.40 21.13
CA GLN A 196 37.42 -0.25 20.31
C GLN A 196 36.90 -1.57 20.90
N GLN A 197 37.65 -2.16 21.82
CA GLN A 197 37.37 -3.49 22.36
C GLN A 197 35.93 -3.58 22.90
N ARG A 198 35.53 -2.58 23.68
CA ARG A 198 34.17 -2.53 24.27
C ARG A 198 33.07 -2.53 23.22
N TRP A 199 33.21 -1.75 22.17
CA TRP A 199 32.20 -1.71 21.10
C TRP A 199 32.09 -3.06 20.38
N TYR A 200 33.23 -3.65 20.04
CA TYR A 200 33.25 -4.98 19.41
C TYR A 200 32.70 -6.06 20.35
N ALA A 201 33.04 -6.03 21.63
CA ALA A 201 32.54 -6.97 22.61
C ALA A 201 31.00 -6.90 22.76
N ILE A 202 30.45 -5.69 22.82
CA ILE A 202 29.00 -5.47 22.85
C ILE A 202 28.36 -6.04 21.56
N LYS A 203 28.94 -5.80 20.39
CA LYS A 203 28.42 -6.32 19.11
C LYS A 203 28.52 -7.83 18.98
N ILE A 204 29.55 -8.45 19.53
CA ILE A 204 29.67 -9.91 19.63
C ILE A 204 28.60 -10.45 20.58
N PHE A 205 28.37 -9.81 21.73
CA PHE A 205 27.30 -10.18 22.67
C PHE A 205 25.92 -10.07 22.02
N GLU A 206 25.66 -9.03 21.23
CA GLU A 206 24.44 -8.86 20.42
C GLU A 206 24.38 -9.86 19.22
N ARG A 207 25.43 -10.67 18.98
CA ARG A 207 25.56 -11.60 17.84
C ARG A 207 25.46 -10.94 16.47
N ASP A 208 26.06 -9.72 16.31
CA ASP A 208 26.07 -9.02 15.02
C ASP A 208 26.89 -9.79 13.98
N GLU A 209 26.20 -10.42 13.02
CA GLU A 209 26.78 -11.30 12.00
C GLU A 209 27.89 -10.61 11.19
N LYS A 210 27.72 -9.33 10.83
CA LYS A 210 28.69 -8.61 10.01
C LYS A 210 29.99 -8.35 10.78
N VAL A 211 29.89 -8.05 12.08
CA VAL A 211 31.05 -7.88 12.94
C VAL A 211 31.77 -9.21 13.15
N ILE A 212 31.04 -10.28 13.38
CA ILE A 212 31.57 -11.63 13.57
C ILE A 212 32.28 -12.11 12.31
N GLU A 213 31.71 -11.86 11.11
CA GLU A 213 32.36 -12.19 9.82
C GLU A 213 33.64 -11.34 9.60
N GLN A 214 33.59 -10.03 9.91
CA GLN A 214 34.71 -9.11 9.75
C GLN A 214 35.91 -9.52 10.64
N LEU A 215 35.63 -9.98 11.86
CA LEU A 215 36.65 -10.39 12.82
C LEU A 215 37.21 -11.80 12.57
N GLY A 216 36.56 -12.62 11.75
CA GLY A 216 37.06 -13.95 11.39
C GLY A 216 37.20 -14.93 12.57
N MET A 217 36.28 -14.90 13.53
CA MET A 217 36.33 -15.71 14.77
C MET A 217 36.38 -17.22 14.48
N SER A 218 37.24 -17.94 15.19
CA SER A 218 37.28 -19.41 15.12
C SER A 218 36.06 -20.05 15.81
N GLU A 219 35.63 -21.21 15.34
CA GLU A 219 34.47 -21.93 15.90
C GLU A 219 34.65 -22.30 17.38
N GLN A 220 35.90 -22.52 17.84
CA GLN A 220 36.18 -22.80 19.24
C GLN A 220 35.91 -21.58 20.14
N VAL A 221 36.32 -20.39 19.69
CA VAL A 221 36.07 -19.10 20.40
C VAL A 221 34.58 -18.80 20.39
N LYS A 222 33.89 -18.98 19.26
CA LYS A 222 32.43 -18.79 19.18
C LYS A 222 31.69 -19.68 20.19
N THR A 223 32.06 -20.97 20.30
CA THR A 223 31.44 -21.89 21.24
C THR A 223 31.67 -21.50 22.70
N HIS A 224 32.84 -20.94 22.99
CA HIS A 224 33.16 -20.46 24.34
C HIS A 224 32.32 -19.24 24.71
N ILE A 225 32.35 -18.23 23.88
CA ILE A 225 31.59 -16.97 24.08
C ILE A 225 30.08 -17.20 24.11
N GLU A 226 29.58 -18.11 23.27
CA GLU A 226 28.13 -18.44 23.23
C GLU A 226 27.62 -18.98 24.58
N LYS A 227 28.43 -19.66 25.35
CA LYS A 227 28.05 -20.15 26.69
C LYS A 227 27.80 -19.00 27.66
N ASP A 228 28.66 -17.98 27.62
CA ASP A 228 28.54 -16.80 28.48
C ASP A 228 27.31 -15.97 28.10
N ILE A 229 27.07 -15.80 26.80
CA ILE A 229 25.87 -15.10 26.30
C ILE A 229 24.60 -15.87 26.72
N CYS A 230 24.56 -17.19 26.51
CA CYS A 230 23.40 -18.00 26.91
C CYS A 230 23.18 -18.00 28.43
N ALA A 231 24.26 -17.90 29.24
CA ALA A 231 24.13 -17.78 30.70
C ALA A 231 23.48 -16.44 31.09
N ALA A 232 23.92 -15.34 30.45
CA ALA A 232 23.33 -14.01 30.65
C ALA A 232 21.85 -13.95 30.20
N GLU A 233 21.53 -14.50 29.04
CA GLU A 233 20.14 -14.57 28.52
C GLU A 233 19.22 -15.35 29.47
N LYS A 234 19.71 -16.45 30.01
CA LYS A 234 18.95 -17.25 30.97
C LYS A 234 18.70 -16.54 32.30
N GLU A 235 19.68 -15.76 32.78
CA GLU A 235 19.56 -15.04 34.04
C GLU A 235 18.65 -13.80 33.90
N MET A 236 18.75 -13.11 32.75
CA MET A 236 17.97 -11.91 32.46
C MET A 236 16.59 -12.22 31.84
N ASP A 237 16.28 -13.47 31.47
CA ASP A 237 15.07 -13.95 30.83
C ASP A 237 14.69 -13.20 29.55
N ASP A 238 15.71 -12.79 28.76
CA ASP A 238 15.56 -12.04 27.53
C ASP A 238 16.67 -12.39 26.52
N ASP A 239 16.51 -12.01 25.25
CA ASP A 239 17.56 -12.18 24.23
C ASP A 239 18.68 -11.13 24.39
N SER A 240 19.87 -11.45 23.87
CA SER A 240 21.08 -10.63 24.08
C SER A 240 20.95 -9.19 23.53
N GLU A 241 20.25 -9.00 22.42
CA GLU A 241 20.02 -7.68 21.82
C GLU A 241 19.05 -6.85 22.67
N SER A 242 17.96 -7.46 23.14
CA SER A 242 16.99 -6.84 24.05
C SER A 242 17.62 -6.48 25.38
N ILE A 243 18.50 -7.33 25.93
CA ILE A 243 19.24 -7.06 27.17
C ILE A 243 20.06 -5.79 27.04
N ILE A 244 20.93 -5.69 26.01
CA ILE A 244 21.77 -4.50 25.81
C ILE A 244 20.94 -3.23 25.57
N THR A 245 19.85 -3.37 24.81
CA THR A 245 18.94 -2.26 24.55
C THR A 245 18.30 -1.75 25.86
N ASN A 246 17.82 -2.66 26.71
CA ASN A 246 17.21 -2.34 27.99
C ASN A 246 18.22 -1.69 28.95
N GLU A 247 19.42 -2.23 29.04
CA GLU A 247 20.50 -1.69 29.87
C GLU A 247 20.88 -0.25 29.45
N ARG A 248 20.97 0.03 28.14
CA ARG A 248 21.18 1.42 27.65
C ARG A 248 20.04 2.34 28.07
N TYR A 249 18.78 1.89 28.00
CA TYR A 249 17.65 2.71 28.45
C TYR A 249 17.63 2.94 29.95
N ILE A 250 18.01 1.96 30.77
CA ILE A 250 18.17 2.12 32.23
C ILE A 250 19.20 3.19 32.53
N TYR A 251 20.36 3.16 31.86
CA TYR A 251 21.39 4.18 32.00
C TYR A 251 20.89 5.57 31.57
N ILE A 252 20.26 5.69 30.41
CA ILE A 252 19.70 6.95 29.91
C ILE A 252 18.65 7.51 30.88
N ALA A 253 17.77 6.68 31.41
CA ALA A 253 16.75 7.10 32.38
C ALA A 253 17.39 7.66 33.66
N SER A 254 18.52 7.11 34.12
CA SER A 254 19.29 7.64 35.25
C SER A 254 19.85 9.04 34.97
N ILE A 255 20.48 9.24 33.78
CA ILE A 255 20.99 10.54 33.34
C ILE A 255 19.86 11.58 33.30
N ILE A 256 18.74 11.24 32.68
CA ILE A 256 17.62 12.18 32.52
C ILE A 256 17.07 12.62 33.85
N LYS A 257 16.94 11.72 34.81
CA LYS A 257 16.48 12.02 36.16
C LYS A 257 17.34 13.09 36.83
N ASP A 258 18.64 13.05 36.62
CA ASP A 258 19.60 13.95 37.27
C ASP A 258 19.83 15.24 36.47
N CYS A 259 19.78 15.18 35.13
CA CYS A 259 20.16 16.30 34.25
C CYS A 259 18.94 17.11 33.72
N TYR A 260 17.73 16.57 33.69
CA TYR A 260 16.56 17.19 33.05
C TYR A 260 15.44 17.48 34.04
N LYS A 261 15.09 18.77 34.19
CA LYS A 261 13.98 19.20 35.05
C LYS A 261 12.87 19.82 34.23
N LYS A 262 11.75 19.09 34.08
CA LYS A 262 10.52 19.62 33.49
C LYS A 262 9.83 20.56 34.46
N LYS A 263 9.40 21.74 33.97
CA LYS A 263 8.64 22.71 34.79
C LYS A 263 7.30 22.15 35.26
N ASN A 264 6.62 21.35 34.43
CA ASN A 264 5.37 20.69 34.75
C ASN A 264 5.61 19.23 35.14
N GLN A 265 6.11 18.98 36.34
CA GLN A 265 6.11 17.64 36.94
C GLN A 265 4.71 17.30 37.43
N GLY A 266 3.92 16.56 36.64
CA GLY A 266 2.68 15.93 37.13
C GLY A 266 1.39 16.14 36.35
N GLY A 267 1.38 16.95 35.28
CA GLY A 267 0.22 17.05 34.39
C GLY A 267 0.43 16.26 33.10
N LEU A 268 -0.39 15.23 32.86
CA LEU A 268 -0.48 14.60 31.53
C LEU A 268 -0.74 15.68 30.48
N THR A 269 0.07 15.75 29.44
CA THR A 269 -0.21 16.62 28.29
C THR A 269 -1.53 16.24 27.64
N THR A 270 -2.11 17.12 26.82
CA THR A 270 -3.31 16.77 26.07
C THR A 270 -3.06 15.55 25.17
N SER A 271 -1.87 15.45 24.58
CA SER A 271 -1.44 14.28 23.80
C SER A 271 -1.43 13.01 24.66
N ASP A 272 -0.85 13.05 25.86
CA ASP A 272 -0.79 11.88 26.74
C ASP A 272 -2.20 11.41 27.18
N LYS A 273 -3.13 12.35 27.38
CA LYS A 273 -4.52 12.02 27.70
C LYS A 273 -5.23 11.32 26.54
N ILE A 274 -5.03 11.81 25.33
CA ILE A 274 -5.58 11.20 24.12
C ILE A 274 -4.94 9.83 23.91
N ASP A 275 -3.61 9.73 24.07
CA ASP A 275 -2.88 8.47 23.90
C ASP A 275 -3.35 7.40 24.87
N LYS A 276 -3.64 7.74 26.13
CA LYS A 276 -4.18 6.79 27.11
C LYS A 276 -5.48 6.14 26.64
N ILE A 277 -6.27 6.81 25.80
CA ILE A 277 -7.52 6.29 25.24
C ILE A 277 -7.24 5.55 23.93
N VAL A 278 -6.54 6.20 23.00
CA VAL A 278 -6.31 5.70 21.63
C VAL A 278 -5.36 4.50 21.57
N THR A 279 -4.35 4.45 22.46
CA THR A 279 -3.42 3.31 22.57
C THR A 279 -3.88 2.25 23.55
N ASN A 280 -5.07 2.41 24.13
CA ASN A 280 -5.64 1.42 25.04
C ASN A 280 -5.88 0.09 24.31
N ARG A 281 -5.49 -1.01 24.93
CA ARG A 281 -5.56 -2.36 24.37
C ARG A 281 -6.94 -2.77 23.86
N TRP A 282 -8.01 -2.32 24.54
CA TRP A 282 -9.39 -2.69 24.22
C TRP A 282 -10.13 -1.62 23.42
N LEU A 283 -9.84 -0.33 23.68
CA LEU A 283 -10.51 0.80 23.03
C LEU A 283 -9.81 1.21 21.72
N GLY A 284 -8.51 1.01 21.61
CA GLY A 284 -7.75 1.45 20.43
C GLY A 284 -8.24 0.84 19.12
N LEU A 285 -8.58 -0.45 19.12
CA LEU A 285 -9.04 -1.15 17.93
C LEU A 285 -10.46 -0.75 17.48
N PRO A 286 -11.47 -0.63 18.37
CA PRO A 286 -12.78 -0.06 18.02
C PRO A 286 -12.70 1.40 17.54
N ILE A 287 -11.92 2.26 18.22
CA ILE A 287 -11.75 3.67 17.80
C ILE A 287 -11.15 3.73 16.39
N PHE A 288 -10.13 2.91 16.15
CA PHE A 288 -9.53 2.79 14.83
C PHE A 288 -10.54 2.34 13.76
N ALA A 289 -11.35 1.32 14.04
CA ALA A 289 -12.39 0.86 13.12
C ALA A 289 -13.38 1.99 12.77
N VAL A 290 -13.80 2.78 13.74
CA VAL A 290 -14.69 3.93 13.52
C VAL A 290 -14.00 5.02 12.68
N VAL A 291 -12.75 5.38 13.00
CA VAL A 291 -12.01 6.40 12.22
C VAL A 291 -11.82 5.95 10.77
N MET A 292 -11.47 4.70 10.54
CA MET A 292 -11.30 4.19 9.18
C MET A 292 -12.63 4.05 8.44
N PHE A 293 -13.68 3.62 9.13
CA PHE A 293 -15.03 3.63 8.56
C PHE A 293 -15.42 5.04 8.06
N LEU A 294 -15.18 6.08 8.86
CA LEU A 294 -15.45 7.46 8.44
C LEU A 294 -14.60 7.88 7.24
N VAL A 295 -13.31 7.52 7.22
CA VAL A 295 -12.43 7.81 6.08
C VAL A 295 -12.96 7.15 4.80
N TYR A 296 -13.30 5.88 4.86
CA TYR A 296 -13.83 5.16 3.69
C TYR A 296 -15.23 5.63 3.30
N TYR A 297 -16.10 5.90 4.26
CA TYR A 297 -17.43 6.42 3.99
C TYR A 297 -17.38 7.74 3.23
N ILE A 298 -16.49 8.67 3.67
CA ILE A 298 -16.33 9.96 2.99
C ILE A 298 -15.68 9.79 1.61
N SER A 299 -14.68 8.92 1.47
CA SER A 299 -13.92 8.79 0.23
C SER A 299 -14.55 7.86 -0.80
N MET A 300 -15.38 6.88 -0.37
CA MET A 300 -15.90 5.84 -1.27
C MET A 300 -17.42 5.91 -1.48
N VAL A 301 -18.16 6.45 -0.50
CA VAL A 301 -19.64 6.41 -0.52
C VAL A 301 -20.25 7.80 -0.71
N THR A 302 -19.57 8.87 -0.30
CA THR A 302 -20.15 10.23 -0.37
C THR A 302 -19.36 11.14 -1.31
N VAL A 303 -18.43 11.94 -0.76
CA VAL A 303 -17.70 12.96 -1.53
C VAL A 303 -16.87 12.36 -2.66
N GLY A 304 -16.24 11.22 -2.39
CA GLY A 304 -15.37 10.58 -3.39
C GLY A 304 -16.16 9.92 -4.52
N SER A 305 -17.28 9.24 -4.22
CA SER A 305 -18.19 8.69 -5.21
C SER A 305 -18.76 9.80 -6.09
N ALA A 306 -19.46 10.78 -5.54
CA ALA A 306 -20.01 11.88 -6.30
C ALA A 306 -19.00 12.60 -7.22
N ALA A 307 -17.73 12.72 -6.78
CA ALA A 307 -16.68 13.30 -7.60
C ALA A 307 -16.20 12.36 -8.71
N THR A 308 -16.28 11.03 -8.49
CA THR A 308 -15.94 10.01 -9.47
C THR A 308 -17.03 9.86 -10.51
N ASP A 309 -18.31 9.85 -10.10
CA ASP A 309 -19.47 9.79 -10.98
C ASP A 309 -19.46 11.02 -11.90
N TRP A 310 -19.24 12.22 -11.35
CA TRP A 310 -19.04 13.41 -12.19
C TRP A 310 -17.87 13.28 -13.17
N ALA A 311 -16.78 12.61 -12.79
CA ALA A 311 -15.64 12.45 -13.69
C ALA A 311 -15.89 11.37 -14.76
N ASN A 312 -16.55 10.26 -14.42
CA ASN A 312 -16.86 9.18 -15.35
C ASN A 312 -17.97 9.57 -16.32
N ASP A 313 -19.12 9.98 -15.79
CA ASP A 313 -20.31 10.23 -16.61
C ASP A 313 -20.29 11.64 -17.25
N GLY A 314 -19.74 12.61 -16.52
CA GLY A 314 -19.60 13.97 -17.02
C GLY A 314 -18.39 14.19 -17.90
N LEU A 315 -17.17 14.09 -17.34
CA LEU A 315 -15.95 14.47 -18.05
C LEU A 315 -15.50 13.44 -19.10
N PHE A 316 -15.60 12.15 -18.78
CA PHE A 316 -15.21 11.02 -19.64
C PHE A 316 -16.40 10.23 -20.21
N GLY A 317 -17.63 10.61 -19.89
CA GLY A 317 -18.88 10.14 -20.48
C GLY A 317 -19.50 11.18 -21.39
N ASP A 318 -20.81 11.30 -21.36
CA ASP A 318 -21.61 12.10 -22.27
C ASP A 318 -21.52 13.61 -22.01
N GLY A 319 -21.34 14.00 -20.74
CA GLY A 319 -21.22 15.39 -20.37
C GLY A 319 -21.84 15.73 -19.01
N TRP A 320 -21.89 17.00 -18.68
CA TRP A 320 -22.46 17.44 -17.39
C TRP A 320 -23.09 18.82 -17.48
N HIS A 321 -24.05 19.10 -16.57
CA HIS A 321 -24.62 20.43 -16.41
C HIS A 321 -23.68 21.33 -15.60
N LEU A 322 -23.43 22.54 -16.11
CA LEU A 322 -22.55 23.51 -15.46
C LEU A 322 -23.14 23.90 -14.09
N PHE A 323 -22.33 23.69 -13.01
CA PHE A 323 -22.73 23.87 -11.62
C PHE A 323 -23.89 22.96 -11.15
N GLY A 324 -24.18 21.86 -11.86
CA GLY A 324 -25.30 20.97 -11.54
C GLY A 324 -26.70 21.55 -11.74
N ILE A 325 -26.79 22.67 -12.48
CA ILE A 325 -28.09 23.32 -12.72
C ILE A 325 -28.81 22.56 -13.83
N GLY A 326 -29.93 21.92 -13.48
CA GLY A 326 -30.72 21.09 -14.42
C GLY A 326 -30.35 19.62 -14.45
N SER A 327 -29.29 19.19 -13.73
CA SER A 327 -28.86 17.78 -13.68
C SER A 327 -29.98 16.86 -13.18
N SER A 328 -30.60 17.22 -12.04
CA SER A 328 -31.71 16.41 -11.48
C SER A 328 -32.93 16.36 -12.41
N ASP A 329 -33.23 17.44 -13.09
CA ASP A 329 -34.38 17.49 -14.02
C ASP A 329 -34.12 16.66 -15.28
N ALA A 330 -32.87 16.59 -15.73
CA ALA A 330 -32.46 15.78 -16.86
C ALA A 330 -32.40 14.28 -16.49
N GLU A 331 -31.84 13.93 -15.32
CA GLU A 331 -31.85 12.56 -14.78
C GLU A 331 -33.28 12.05 -14.58
N ASP A 332 -34.14 12.84 -13.92
CA ASP A 332 -35.54 12.48 -13.71
C ASP A 332 -36.28 12.26 -15.05
N ALA A 333 -35.95 13.04 -16.10
CA ALA A 333 -36.53 12.89 -17.42
C ALA A 333 -36.02 11.66 -18.15
N ALA A 334 -34.72 11.35 -18.06
CA ALA A 334 -34.14 10.16 -18.65
C ALA A 334 -34.67 8.88 -17.97
N ASP A 335 -34.73 8.86 -16.64
CA ASP A 335 -35.29 7.75 -15.85
C ASP A 335 -36.78 7.55 -16.14
N GLU A 336 -37.56 8.63 -16.25
CA GLU A 336 -38.99 8.56 -16.63
C GLU A 336 -39.16 7.97 -18.02
N TYR A 337 -38.32 8.39 -18.97
CA TYR A 337 -38.39 7.90 -20.35
C TYR A 337 -37.93 6.43 -20.45
N GLY A 338 -36.74 6.09 -19.91
CA GLY A 338 -36.20 4.74 -19.95
C GLY A 338 -37.12 3.72 -19.30
N SER A 339 -37.58 3.99 -18.07
CA SER A 339 -38.56 3.11 -17.40
C SER A 339 -39.89 2.98 -18.19
N SER A 340 -40.29 4.02 -18.91
CA SER A 340 -41.48 4.00 -19.74
C SER A 340 -41.30 3.12 -20.97
N LEU A 341 -40.10 3.20 -21.59
CA LEU A 341 -39.76 2.39 -22.75
C LEU A 341 -39.68 0.90 -22.36
N ASP A 342 -39.08 0.56 -21.20
CA ASP A 342 -39.06 -0.80 -20.68
C ASP A 342 -40.42 -1.39 -20.49
N ILE A 343 -41.35 -0.63 -19.91
CA ILE A 343 -42.76 -1.06 -19.74
C ILE A 343 -43.43 -1.25 -21.09
N ILE A 344 -43.24 -0.36 -22.04
CA ILE A 344 -43.83 -0.47 -23.39
C ILE A 344 -43.30 -1.73 -24.09
N ASN A 345 -41.97 -1.93 -24.05
CA ASN A 345 -41.34 -3.10 -24.68
C ASN A 345 -41.78 -4.41 -24.07
N ALA A 346 -41.92 -4.48 -22.74
CA ALA A 346 -42.45 -5.68 -22.09
C ALA A 346 -43.83 -6.09 -22.58
N PHE A 347 -44.73 -5.15 -22.83
CA PHE A 347 -46.02 -5.44 -23.40
C PHE A 347 -45.98 -5.77 -24.90
N ILE A 348 -45.04 -5.16 -25.67
CA ILE A 348 -44.80 -5.51 -27.07
C ILE A 348 -44.32 -6.96 -27.19
N GLU A 349 -43.33 -7.35 -26.41
CA GLU A 349 -42.78 -8.72 -26.38
C GLU A 349 -43.82 -9.74 -25.96
N GLN A 350 -44.65 -9.43 -24.96
CA GLN A 350 -45.74 -10.31 -24.55
C GLN A 350 -46.75 -10.58 -25.70
N GLN A 351 -46.90 -9.65 -26.65
CA GLN A 351 -47.72 -9.84 -27.84
C GLN A 351 -46.97 -10.46 -29.03
N GLY A 352 -45.68 -10.76 -28.85
CA GLY A 352 -44.83 -11.32 -29.90
C GLY A 352 -44.42 -10.29 -30.96
N GLY A 353 -44.40 -8.99 -30.59
CA GLY A 353 -43.86 -7.89 -31.38
C GLY A 353 -42.39 -7.71 -31.18
N GLU A 354 -41.77 -6.90 -32.02
CA GLU A 354 -40.36 -6.52 -31.92
C GLU A 354 -40.26 -5.28 -31.02
N ALA A 355 -39.36 -5.29 -30.02
CA ALA A 355 -39.17 -4.18 -29.08
C ALA A 355 -38.74 -2.91 -29.79
N ILE A 356 -39.12 -1.77 -29.26
CA ILE A 356 -38.66 -0.45 -29.74
C ILE A 356 -37.20 -0.25 -29.24
N ASP A 357 -36.28 -0.17 -30.20
CA ASP A 357 -34.89 0.15 -29.98
C ASP A 357 -34.65 1.60 -30.40
N ASN A 358 -34.47 2.50 -29.40
CA ASN A 358 -34.27 3.93 -29.63
C ASN A 358 -32.82 4.28 -29.95
N GLU A 359 -31.88 3.33 -29.79
CA GLU A 359 -30.49 3.48 -30.13
C GLU A 359 -30.12 3.02 -31.55
N ALA A 360 -31.09 2.40 -32.25
CA ALA A 360 -30.85 1.90 -33.60
C ALA A 360 -30.60 3.05 -34.61
N ASP A 361 -29.64 2.88 -35.50
CA ASP A 361 -29.25 3.88 -36.53
C ASP A 361 -30.44 4.30 -37.43
N ASP A 362 -31.47 3.46 -37.56
CA ASP A 362 -32.67 3.69 -38.38
C ASP A 362 -33.94 3.95 -37.53
N PHE A 363 -33.75 4.33 -36.26
CA PHE A 363 -34.87 4.60 -35.35
C PHE A 363 -35.81 5.70 -35.90
N ASP A 364 -37.10 5.39 -35.92
CA ASP A 364 -38.17 6.34 -36.31
C ASP A 364 -39.17 6.55 -35.14
N ALA A 365 -39.06 7.67 -34.48
CA ALA A 365 -39.94 8.07 -33.37
C ALA A 365 -41.44 8.09 -33.74
N ALA A 366 -41.81 8.35 -35.04
CA ALA A 366 -43.18 8.31 -35.49
C ALA A 366 -43.69 6.87 -35.64
N ALA A 367 -42.83 5.93 -36.01
CA ALA A 367 -43.13 4.52 -36.04
C ALA A 367 -43.29 3.96 -34.63
N ALA A 368 -42.39 4.31 -33.69
CA ALA A 368 -42.46 3.94 -32.29
C ALA A 368 -43.75 4.43 -31.64
N LYS A 369 -44.14 5.68 -31.87
CA LYS A 369 -45.45 6.20 -31.41
C LYS A 369 -46.63 5.38 -31.95
N THR A 370 -46.61 5.08 -33.26
CA THR A 370 -47.70 4.30 -33.89
C THR A 370 -47.80 2.91 -33.29
N THR A 371 -46.68 2.30 -32.97
CA THR A 371 -46.62 0.97 -32.33
C THR A 371 -47.20 1.03 -30.91
N ALA A 372 -46.80 2.05 -30.11
CA ALA A 372 -47.32 2.23 -28.75
C ALA A 372 -48.82 2.55 -28.71
N ASP A 373 -49.32 3.39 -29.64
CA ASP A 373 -50.77 3.66 -29.78
C ASP A 373 -51.56 2.43 -30.16
N ASN A 374 -51.05 1.61 -31.06
CA ASN A 374 -51.66 0.32 -31.44
C ASN A 374 -51.65 -0.67 -30.27
N LEU A 375 -50.58 -0.69 -29.46
CA LEU A 375 -50.49 -1.51 -28.27
C LEU A 375 -51.56 -1.19 -27.25
N LEU A 376 -51.78 0.10 -26.95
CA LEU A 376 -52.87 0.55 -26.07
C LEU A 376 -54.26 0.17 -26.57
N ALA A 377 -54.46 0.10 -27.89
CA ALA A 377 -55.72 -0.28 -28.48
C ALA A 377 -55.98 -1.80 -28.46
N THR A 378 -54.94 -2.61 -28.43
CA THR A 378 -55.01 -4.06 -28.56
C THR A 378 -54.86 -4.82 -27.25
N VAL A 379 -54.18 -4.27 -26.25
CA VAL A 379 -53.95 -4.95 -24.95
C VAL A 379 -55.18 -4.96 -24.07
N ASP A 380 -55.46 -6.12 -23.44
CA ASP A 380 -56.55 -6.23 -22.48
C ASP A 380 -56.25 -5.41 -21.21
N LYS A 381 -57.26 -4.67 -20.73
CA LYS A 381 -57.14 -3.82 -19.53
C LYS A 381 -56.81 -4.57 -18.25
N SER A 382 -56.87 -5.88 -18.25
CA SER A 382 -56.46 -6.75 -17.14
C SER A 382 -55.06 -7.36 -17.33
N ALA A 383 -54.39 -7.10 -18.44
CA ALA A 383 -53.08 -7.64 -18.73
C ALA A 383 -52.00 -7.07 -17.79
N THR A 384 -51.01 -7.86 -17.51
CA THR A 384 -49.79 -7.49 -16.77
C THR A 384 -48.59 -8.01 -17.53
N ALA A 385 -47.55 -7.28 -17.63
CA ALA A 385 -46.28 -7.70 -18.22
C ALA A 385 -45.14 -7.56 -17.20
N ASP A 386 -44.21 -8.48 -17.23
CA ASP A 386 -43.01 -8.41 -16.40
C ASP A 386 -41.88 -7.76 -17.20
N TYR A 387 -41.19 -6.82 -16.61
CA TYR A 387 -40.02 -6.16 -17.17
C TYR A 387 -38.84 -6.21 -16.21
N THR A 388 -37.65 -6.19 -16.75
CA THR A 388 -36.42 -6.30 -16.00
C THR A 388 -35.72 -4.93 -15.92
N VAL A 389 -35.26 -4.55 -14.74
CA VAL A 389 -34.43 -3.39 -14.52
C VAL A 389 -33.06 -3.91 -14.14
N GLU A 390 -32.04 -3.56 -14.89
CA GLU A 390 -30.63 -3.96 -14.69
C GLU A 390 -29.87 -2.85 -13.97
N ASP A 391 -29.04 -3.23 -13.00
CA ASP A 391 -28.07 -2.35 -12.34
C ASP A 391 -26.77 -2.35 -13.16
N GLU A 392 -26.39 -1.23 -13.73
CA GLU A 392 -25.26 -1.10 -14.66
C GLU A 392 -23.89 -1.46 -14.04
N GLU A 393 -23.70 -1.29 -12.71
CA GLU A 393 -22.44 -1.62 -12.06
C GLU A 393 -22.29 -3.11 -11.74
N THR A 394 -23.39 -3.73 -11.31
CA THR A 394 -23.38 -5.11 -10.81
C THR A 394 -23.95 -6.10 -11.80
N LEU A 395 -24.65 -5.62 -12.85
CA LEU A 395 -25.48 -6.43 -13.77
C LEU A 395 -26.56 -7.23 -13.03
N GLU A 396 -27.04 -6.72 -11.88
CA GLU A 396 -28.10 -7.36 -11.11
C GLU A 396 -29.45 -6.96 -11.69
N GLU A 397 -30.20 -7.94 -12.17
CA GLU A 397 -31.51 -7.73 -12.75
C GLU A 397 -32.62 -7.91 -11.69
N THR A 398 -33.54 -6.96 -11.64
CA THR A 398 -34.73 -7.03 -10.81
C THR A 398 -35.97 -7.05 -11.67
N THR A 399 -36.74 -8.13 -11.62
CA THR A 399 -38.00 -8.24 -12.36
C THR A 399 -39.10 -7.48 -11.63
N LYS A 400 -39.77 -6.57 -12.35
CA LYS A 400 -40.94 -5.82 -11.89
C LYS A 400 -42.14 -6.17 -12.76
N THR A 401 -43.33 -6.10 -12.20
CA THR A 401 -44.60 -6.37 -12.96
C THR A 401 -45.36 -5.08 -13.19
N ALA A 402 -45.56 -4.70 -14.44
CA ALA A 402 -46.39 -3.57 -14.85
C ALA A 402 -47.82 -4.01 -15.18
N LYS A 403 -48.79 -3.15 -14.88
CA LYS A 403 -50.19 -3.30 -15.21
C LYS A 403 -50.57 -2.42 -16.39
N TYR A 404 -51.76 -2.66 -16.98
CA TYR A 404 -52.25 -1.79 -18.05
C TYR A 404 -52.29 -0.31 -17.72
N ALA A 405 -52.58 0.07 -16.46
CA ALA A 405 -52.53 1.48 -16.03
C ALA A 405 -51.13 2.04 -16.09
N ASP A 406 -50.11 1.20 -15.81
CA ASP A 406 -48.68 1.61 -15.87
C ASP A 406 -48.24 1.74 -17.34
N LEU A 407 -48.76 0.89 -18.26
CA LEU A 407 -48.57 1.03 -19.71
C LEU A 407 -49.18 2.34 -20.24
N GLU A 408 -50.40 2.70 -19.82
CA GLU A 408 -51.05 3.94 -20.23
C GLU A 408 -50.23 5.18 -19.75
N ALA A 409 -49.71 5.11 -18.54
CA ALA A 409 -48.82 6.15 -18.00
C ALA A 409 -47.46 6.20 -18.74
N ALA A 410 -46.88 5.04 -19.05
CA ALA A 410 -45.64 4.92 -19.79
C ALA A 410 -45.73 5.48 -21.22
N VAL A 411 -46.79 5.17 -21.94
CA VAL A 411 -47.01 5.73 -23.29
C VAL A 411 -47.22 7.25 -23.24
N ALA A 412 -47.94 7.74 -22.22
CA ALA A 412 -48.11 9.18 -22.04
C ALA A 412 -46.79 9.89 -21.68
N ALA A 413 -45.95 9.25 -20.91
CA ALA A 413 -44.60 9.75 -20.58
C ALA A 413 -43.68 9.75 -21.81
N ALA A 414 -43.64 8.64 -22.56
CA ALA A 414 -42.86 8.54 -23.81
C ALA A 414 -43.33 9.61 -24.86
N GLU A 415 -44.67 9.85 -24.94
CA GLU A 415 -45.20 10.90 -25.82
C GLU A 415 -44.77 12.29 -25.43
N LYS A 416 -44.60 12.62 -24.14
CA LYS A 416 -44.02 13.86 -23.61
C LYS A 416 -42.65 14.14 -24.19
N TYR A 417 -41.85 13.12 -24.41
CA TYR A 417 -40.51 13.19 -24.98
C TYR A 417 -40.45 12.90 -26.50
N ASN A 418 -41.60 12.82 -27.17
CA ASN A 418 -41.71 12.49 -28.60
C ASN A 418 -41.10 11.15 -28.99
N PHE A 419 -41.09 10.17 -28.10
CA PHE A 419 -40.45 8.87 -28.26
C PHE A 419 -38.97 8.93 -28.60
N ALA A 420 -38.26 9.97 -28.19
CA ALA A 420 -36.80 10.15 -28.30
C ALA A 420 -36.20 10.43 -26.92
N ASP A 421 -34.95 10.05 -26.73
CA ASP A 421 -34.27 10.32 -25.47
C ASP A 421 -34.26 11.81 -25.15
N PRO A 422 -34.55 12.19 -23.89
CA PRO A 422 -34.50 13.60 -23.49
C PRO A 422 -33.08 14.15 -23.66
N ASP A 423 -32.95 15.22 -24.47
CA ASP A 423 -31.64 15.89 -24.66
C ASP A 423 -31.24 16.62 -23.37
N PRO A 424 -30.14 16.23 -22.71
CA PRO A 424 -29.65 16.93 -21.50
C PRO A 424 -29.47 18.44 -21.70
N ALA A 425 -29.20 18.90 -22.92
CA ALA A 425 -29.04 20.33 -23.24
C ALA A 425 -30.30 21.15 -23.04
N ASP A 426 -31.49 20.53 -23.01
CA ASP A 426 -32.77 21.20 -22.82
C ASP A 426 -33.02 21.61 -21.36
N TYR A 427 -32.28 21.01 -20.41
CA TYR A 427 -32.50 21.19 -18.96
C TYR A 427 -31.54 22.17 -18.29
N GLY A 428 -30.56 22.74 -19.03
CA GLY A 428 -29.60 23.66 -18.46
C GLY A 428 -28.41 23.97 -19.37
N VAL A 429 -27.31 24.45 -18.79
CA VAL A 429 -26.09 24.67 -19.56
C VAL A 429 -25.30 23.37 -19.61
N TRP A 430 -25.49 22.63 -20.68
CA TRP A 430 -24.81 21.36 -20.92
C TRP A 430 -23.39 21.57 -21.43
N VAL A 431 -22.45 20.82 -20.88
CA VAL A 431 -21.05 20.75 -21.31
C VAL A 431 -20.77 19.31 -21.75
N PRO A 432 -20.61 19.07 -23.06
CA PRO A 432 -20.36 17.71 -23.55
C PRO A 432 -19.02 17.16 -23.01
N GLY A 433 -19.00 15.87 -22.78
CA GLY A 433 -17.82 15.15 -22.32
C GLY A 433 -16.67 15.12 -23.35
N ILE A 434 -15.49 14.74 -22.88
CA ILE A 434 -14.29 14.64 -23.76
C ILE A 434 -14.50 13.62 -24.89
N PRO A 435 -15.10 12.43 -24.67
CA PRO A 435 -15.38 11.49 -25.75
C PRO A 435 -16.25 12.09 -26.83
N VAL A 436 -17.38 12.72 -26.48
CA VAL A 436 -18.33 13.36 -27.42
C VAL A 436 -17.66 14.47 -28.24
N LEU A 437 -16.81 15.28 -27.61
CA LEU A 437 -16.05 16.33 -28.31
C LEU A 437 -15.05 15.76 -29.32
N ILE A 438 -14.37 14.64 -28.93
CA ILE A 438 -13.41 13.96 -29.81
C ILE A 438 -14.16 13.28 -30.94
N GLU A 439 -15.26 12.59 -30.66
CA GLU A 439 -16.12 11.96 -31.66
C GLU A 439 -16.62 12.94 -32.70
N SER A 440 -17.24 14.05 -32.29
CA SER A 440 -17.67 15.12 -33.18
C SER A 440 -16.52 15.66 -34.05
N GLY A 441 -15.30 15.76 -33.48
CA GLY A 441 -14.11 16.15 -34.20
C GLY A 441 -13.65 15.13 -35.24
N LEU A 442 -13.73 13.83 -34.92
CA LEU A 442 -13.38 12.74 -35.84
C LEU A 442 -14.39 12.63 -36.98
N ASP A 443 -15.69 12.82 -36.71
CA ASP A 443 -16.77 12.80 -37.70
C ASP A 443 -16.64 13.97 -38.67
N ALA A 444 -16.30 15.16 -38.18
CA ALA A 444 -16.04 16.34 -39.02
C ALA A 444 -14.90 16.13 -40.04
N VAL A 445 -13.94 15.24 -39.73
CA VAL A 445 -12.80 14.89 -40.60
C VAL A 445 -13.07 13.65 -41.46
N ASN A 446 -14.25 13.00 -41.34
CA ASN A 446 -14.60 11.69 -41.91
C ASN A 446 -13.53 10.64 -41.60
N CYS A 447 -13.23 10.43 -40.32
CA CYS A 447 -12.24 9.45 -39.86
C CYS A 447 -12.75 8.02 -40.18
N ALA A 448 -11.81 7.11 -40.48
CA ALA A 448 -12.17 5.70 -40.70
C ALA A 448 -12.62 5.05 -39.38
N ASP A 449 -13.66 4.21 -39.42
CA ASP A 449 -14.32 3.59 -38.26
C ASP A 449 -13.34 2.86 -37.32
N TRP A 450 -12.39 2.09 -37.87
CA TRP A 450 -11.36 1.42 -37.06
C TRP A 450 -10.47 2.39 -36.28
N LEU A 451 -10.22 3.61 -36.83
CA LEU A 451 -9.40 4.62 -36.16
C LEU A 451 -10.25 5.40 -35.15
N LYS A 452 -11.55 5.59 -35.43
CA LYS A 452 -12.51 6.14 -34.47
C LYS A 452 -12.62 5.24 -33.24
N GLY A 453 -12.83 3.93 -33.41
CA GLY A 453 -12.85 2.95 -32.32
C GLY A 453 -11.52 2.87 -31.54
N LEU A 454 -10.38 2.89 -32.22
CA LEU A 454 -9.08 2.94 -31.53
C LEU A 454 -8.93 4.17 -30.64
N ILE A 455 -9.39 5.34 -31.09
CA ILE A 455 -9.26 6.59 -30.34
C ILE A 455 -10.27 6.62 -29.21
N LEU A 456 -11.55 6.33 -29.46
CA LEU A 456 -12.61 6.42 -28.46
C LEU A 456 -12.51 5.24 -27.47
N ASP A 457 -12.64 4.00 -27.94
CA ASP A 457 -12.73 2.83 -27.06
C ASP A 457 -11.37 2.37 -26.56
N GLY A 458 -10.32 2.49 -27.37
CA GLY A 458 -8.96 2.09 -27.00
C GLY A 458 -8.22 3.12 -26.13
N ILE A 459 -8.24 4.40 -26.50
CA ILE A 459 -7.46 5.45 -25.82
C ILE A 459 -8.31 6.24 -24.84
N VAL A 460 -9.42 6.82 -25.29
CA VAL A 460 -10.22 7.75 -24.48
C VAL A 460 -10.92 6.99 -23.35
N ALA A 461 -11.58 5.89 -23.64
CA ALA A 461 -12.20 5.03 -22.63
C ALA A 461 -11.15 4.47 -21.66
N GLY A 462 -9.99 4.00 -22.17
CA GLY A 462 -8.91 3.52 -21.32
C GLY A 462 -8.28 4.58 -20.43
N VAL A 463 -8.14 5.81 -20.90
CA VAL A 463 -7.68 6.96 -20.09
C VAL A 463 -8.78 7.41 -19.13
N GLY A 464 -10.02 7.45 -19.58
CA GLY A 464 -11.21 7.79 -18.80
C GLY A 464 -11.38 6.90 -17.58
N ALA A 465 -11.34 5.57 -17.79
CA ALA A 465 -11.41 4.59 -16.71
C ALA A 465 -10.35 4.79 -15.61
N VAL A 466 -9.18 5.34 -15.95
CA VAL A 466 -8.14 5.66 -14.96
C VAL A 466 -8.35 7.00 -14.29
N LEU A 467 -8.63 8.03 -15.09
CA LEU A 467 -8.76 9.39 -14.59
C LEU A 467 -10.08 9.61 -13.85
N GLY A 468 -11.12 8.84 -14.19
CA GLY A 468 -12.39 8.81 -13.48
C GLY A 468 -12.25 8.49 -11.99
N PHE A 469 -11.35 7.56 -11.63
CA PHE A 469 -11.07 7.23 -10.22
C PHE A 469 -10.14 8.22 -9.50
N VAL A 470 -9.51 9.16 -10.20
CA VAL A 470 -8.58 10.12 -9.58
C VAL A 470 -9.25 10.98 -8.52
N PRO A 471 -10.46 11.54 -8.69
CA PRO A 471 -11.10 12.37 -7.67
C PRO A 471 -11.27 11.63 -6.34
N GLN A 472 -11.80 10.41 -6.37
CA GLN A 472 -11.97 9.56 -5.19
C GLN A 472 -10.64 9.30 -4.47
N MET A 473 -9.59 9.02 -5.26
CA MET A 473 -8.24 8.79 -4.74
C MET A 473 -7.65 10.06 -4.10
N LEU A 474 -7.92 11.23 -4.66
CA LEU A 474 -7.46 12.50 -4.07
C LEU A 474 -8.13 12.77 -2.73
N VAL A 475 -9.44 12.52 -2.61
CA VAL A 475 -10.16 12.61 -1.33
C VAL A 475 -9.56 11.67 -0.30
N LEU A 476 -9.33 10.41 -0.67
CA LEU A 476 -8.66 9.43 0.20
C LEU A 476 -7.27 9.91 0.64
N PHE A 477 -6.46 10.43 -0.27
CA PHE A 477 -5.13 10.94 0.05
C PHE A 477 -5.15 12.15 0.98
N ILE A 478 -6.15 13.04 0.88
CA ILE A 478 -6.35 14.15 1.80
C ILE A 478 -6.59 13.62 3.21
N LEU A 479 -7.54 12.70 3.38
CA LEU A 479 -7.90 12.13 4.68
C LEU A 479 -6.74 11.36 5.30
N LEU A 480 -6.05 10.54 4.51
CA LEU A 480 -4.86 9.82 4.97
C LEU A 480 -3.71 10.77 5.33
N ALA A 481 -3.48 11.84 4.55
CA ALA A 481 -2.46 12.83 4.87
C ALA A 481 -2.77 13.58 6.18
N ILE A 482 -4.04 13.83 6.48
CA ILE A 482 -4.47 14.41 7.77
C ILE A 482 -4.15 13.44 8.91
N LEU A 483 -4.53 12.16 8.80
CA LEU A 483 -4.28 11.14 9.83
C LEU A 483 -2.79 10.88 10.07
N GLU A 484 -2.00 10.91 9.00
CA GLU A 484 -0.54 10.75 9.08
C GLU A 484 0.10 11.97 9.73
N ALA A 485 -0.23 13.16 9.25
CA ALA A 485 0.36 14.40 9.74
C ALA A 485 -0.04 14.73 11.19
N CYS A 486 -1.28 14.41 11.63
CA CYS A 486 -1.64 14.58 13.03
C CYS A 486 -0.97 13.56 13.99
N GLY A 487 -0.31 12.53 13.45
CA GLY A 487 0.39 11.50 14.23
C GLY A 487 -0.48 10.32 14.67
N TYR A 488 -1.74 10.22 14.19
CA TYR A 488 -2.64 9.12 14.55
C TYR A 488 -2.17 7.77 14.03
N MET A 489 -1.64 7.73 12.80
CA MET A 489 -1.18 6.48 12.17
C MET A 489 -0.04 5.79 12.96
N ALA A 490 0.84 6.57 13.60
CA ALA A 490 1.89 6.04 14.46
C ALA A 490 1.33 5.25 15.66
N ARG A 491 0.23 5.73 16.27
CA ARG A 491 -0.42 5.08 17.42
C ARG A 491 -1.06 3.76 17.05
N ILE A 492 -1.71 3.74 15.90
CA ILE A 492 -2.34 2.51 15.40
C ILE A 492 -1.29 1.46 15.06
N ALA A 493 -0.21 1.85 14.38
CA ALA A 493 0.90 0.96 14.11
C ALA A 493 1.47 0.36 15.41
N PHE A 494 1.58 1.16 16.49
CA PHE A 494 2.01 0.69 17.80
C PHE A 494 1.04 -0.34 18.42
N VAL A 495 -0.27 -0.08 18.37
CA VAL A 495 -1.28 -1.01 18.88
C VAL A 495 -1.28 -2.33 18.13
N MET A 496 -1.13 -2.25 16.79
CA MET A 496 -1.18 -3.41 15.89
C MET A 496 0.13 -4.21 15.87
N ASP A 497 1.26 -3.63 16.28
CA ASP A 497 2.58 -4.29 16.25
C ASP A 497 2.56 -5.62 17.00
N ARG A 498 1.98 -5.66 18.19
CA ARG A 498 1.87 -6.88 19.00
C ARG A 498 1.11 -8.01 18.30
N ILE A 499 0.13 -7.68 17.45
CA ILE A 499 -0.69 -8.65 16.71
C ILE A 499 0.10 -9.14 15.49
N PHE A 500 0.65 -8.20 14.71
CA PHE A 500 1.33 -8.50 13.46
C PHE A 500 2.66 -9.26 13.65
N ARG A 501 3.41 -8.97 14.72
CA ARG A 501 4.60 -9.71 15.08
C ARG A 501 4.35 -11.21 15.27
N LYS A 502 3.20 -11.60 15.82
CA LYS A 502 2.83 -13.02 15.95
C LYS A 502 2.74 -13.73 14.60
N PHE A 503 2.39 -12.99 13.55
CA PHE A 503 2.29 -13.48 12.18
C PHE A 503 3.58 -13.24 11.36
N GLY A 504 4.63 -12.70 11.98
CA GLY A 504 5.90 -12.45 11.33
C GLY A 504 5.99 -11.18 10.49
N LEU A 505 4.98 -10.31 10.59
CA LEU A 505 4.94 -8.99 9.96
C LEU A 505 5.22 -7.91 11.02
N SER A 506 5.82 -6.79 10.63
CA SER A 506 5.97 -5.63 11.53
C SER A 506 4.62 -4.93 11.73
N GLY A 507 4.43 -4.23 12.85
CA GLY A 507 3.22 -3.43 13.06
C GLY A 507 3.00 -2.34 12.02
N LYS A 508 4.08 -1.85 11.40
CA LYS A 508 4.01 -0.90 10.28
C LYS A 508 3.37 -1.50 9.02
N SER A 509 3.38 -2.83 8.86
CA SER A 509 2.74 -3.53 7.73
C SER A 509 1.22 -3.43 7.73
N PHE A 510 0.62 -3.15 8.90
CA PHE A 510 -0.82 -2.97 9.00
C PHE A 510 -1.34 -1.79 8.19
N ILE A 511 -0.60 -0.67 8.16
CA ILE A 511 -0.99 0.55 7.43
C ILE A 511 -1.14 0.30 5.92
N PRO A 512 -0.13 -0.27 5.22
CA PRO A 512 -0.25 -0.67 3.82
C PRO A 512 -1.42 -1.59 3.53
N ILE A 513 -1.60 -2.62 4.34
CA ILE A 513 -2.68 -3.61 4.17
C ILE A 513 -4.05 -2.95 4.29
N LEU A 514 -4.21 -2.09 5.29
CA LEU A 514 -5.47 -1.38 5.49
C LEU A 514 -5.77 -0.42 4.33
N ILE A 515 -4.81 0.43 3.93
CA ILE A 515 -4.99 1.32 2.78
C ILE A 515 -5.30 0.51 1.51
N GLY A 516 -4.77 -0.71 1.42
CA GLY A 516 -5.03 -1.67 0.34
C GLY A 516 -6.50 -2.07 0.21
N THR A 517 -7.32 -1.98 1.27
CA THR A 517 -8.77 -2.25 1.18
C THR A 517 -9.51 -1.23 0.32
N GLY A 518 -9.06 0.00 0.28
CA GLY A 518 -9.57 1.01 -0.65
C GLY A 518 -8.97 0.83 -2.04
N CYS A 519 -7.64 0.91 -2.13
CA CYS A 519 -6.91 0.70 -3.38
C CYS A 519 -5.52 0.12 -3.12
N GLY A 520 -5.14 -0.90 -3.90
CA GLY A 520 -3.83 -1.57 -3.77
C GLY A 520 -2.64 -0.66 -4.03
N ILE A 521 -2.75 0.32 -4.93
CA ILE A 521 -1.65 1.21 -5.31
C ILE A 521 -1.15 2.04 -4.14
N PRO A 522 -1.99 2.87 -3.46
CA PRO A 522 -1.54 3.61 -2.28
C PRO A 522 -1.16 2.69 -1.13
N GLY A 523 -1.81 1.52 -0.98
CA GLY A 523 -1.41 0.50 -0.03
C GLY A 523 0.04 0.07 -0.23
N ILE A 524 0.42 -0.32 -1.44
CA ILE A 524 1.81 -0.69 -1.79
C ILE A 524 2.76 0.49 -1.55
N MET A 525 2.40 1.70 -1.96
CA MET A 525 3.23 2.89 -1.77
C MET A 525 3.45 3.24 -0.29
N ALA A 526 2.48 2.98 0.57
CA ALA A 526 2.59 3.19 2.01
C ALA A 526 3.64 2.27 2.67
N SER A 527 4.02 1.16 2.02
CA SER A 527 5.08 0.27 2.51
C SER A 527 6.45 0.93 2.65
N ARG A 528 6.66 2.12 2.07
CA ARG A 528 7.87 2.93 2.25
C ARG A 528 8.14 3.32 3.69
N THR A 529 7.11 3.36 4.53
CA THR A 529 7.25 3.64 5.96
C THR A 529 7.88 2.50 6.73
N ILE A 530 8.05 1.34 6.09
CA ILE A 530 8.69 0.15 6.67
C ILE A 530 10.18 0.21 6.36
N GLU A 531 11.00 0.38 7.38
CA GLU A 531 12.45 0.55 7.28
C GLU A 531 13.15 -0.75 6.90
N ASN A 532 12.73 -1.88 7.49
CA ASN A 532 13.30 -3.17 7.19
C ASN A 532 12.89 -3.64 5.77
N GLU A 533 13.87 -3.88 4.92
CA GLU A 533 13.65 -4.24 3.52
C GLU A 533 12.94 -5.60 3.37
N ARG A 534 13.22 -6.57 4.25
CA ARG A 534 12.55 -7.89 4.23
C ARG A 534 11.07 -7.75 4.56
N ASP A 535 10.73 -7.04 5.64
CA ASP A 535 9.35 -6.79 6.06
C ASP A 535 8.59 -5.96 5.02
N ARG A 536 9.26 -4.96 4.43
CA ARG A 536 8.68 -4.16 3.34
C ARG A 536 8.33 -5.02 2.14
N ARG A 537 9.25 -5.91 1.69
CA ARG A 537 9.00 -6.82 0.57
C ARG A 537 7.85 -7.79 0.87
N MET A 538 7.82 -8.38 2.06
CA MET A 538 6.71 -9.25 2.48
C MET A 538 5.38 -8.50 2.47
N THR A 539 5.36 -7.28 3.01
CA THR A 539 4.16 -6.43 3.03
C THR A 539 3.69 -6.10 1.62
N VAL A 540 4.59 -5.72 0.71
CA VAL A 540 4.25 -5.44 -0.71
C VAL A 540 3.63 -6.67 -1.38
N MET A 541 4.14 -7.87 -1.11
CA MET A 541 3.64 -9.13 -1.69
C MET A 541 2.30 -9.59 -1.12
N THR A 542 1.90 -9.12 0.05
CA THR A 542 0.68 -9.60 0.73
C THR A 542 -0.43 -8.56 0.78
N THR A 543 -0.11 -7.27 0.61
CA THR A 543 -1.09 -6.16 0.68
C THR A 543 -2.22 -6.31 -0.33
N THR A 544 -1.97 -6.87 -1.50
CA THR A 544 -2.93 -7.00 -2.60
C THR A 544 -3.91 -8.17 -2.45
N PHE A 545 -3.73 -9.03 -1.45
CA PHE A 545 -4.65 -10.13 -1.19
C PHE A 545 -6.00 -9.66 -0.62
N ILE A 546 -6.01 -8.51 0.05
CA ILE A 546 -7.27 -7.95 0.54
C ILE A 546 -8.09 -7.38 -0.63
N PRO A 547 -9.43 -7.54 -0.64
CA PRO A 547 -10.27 -6.91 -1.66
C PRO A 547 -10.11 -5.38 -1.64
N CYS A 548 -9.94 -4.78 -2.80
CA CYS A 548 -10.00 -3.33 -3.00
C CYS A 548 -11.34 -2.94 -3.66
N GLY A 549 -11.64 -1.65 -3.73
CA GLY A 549 -12.87 -1.14 -4.34
C GLY A 549 -13.14 -1.69 -5.75
N ALA A 550 -12.12 -1.73 -6.61
CA ALA A 550 -12.20 -2.29 -7.96
C ALA A 550 -12.53 -3.81 -8.04
N LYS A 551 -12.41 -4.54 -6.93
CA LYS A 551 -12.81 -5.96 -6.85
C LYS A 551 -14.25 -6.14 -6.39
N THR A 552 -14.91 -5.11 -5.85
CA THR A 552 -16.24 -5.21 -5.25
C THR A 552 -17.33 -5.53 -6.28
N PRO A 553 -17.41 -4.87 -7.47
CA PRO A 553 -18.39 -5.19 -8.49
C PRO A 553 -18.28 -6.65 -8.95
N PHE A 554 -17.07 -7.13 -9.20
CA PHE A 554 -16.82 -8.52 -9.56
C PHE A 554 -17.26 -9.51 -8.46
N ILE A 555 -17.00 -9.19 -7.17
CA ILE A 555 -17.45 -10.03 -6.06
C ILE A 555 -18.98 -10.05 -5.98
N ALA A 556 -19.63 -8.89 -6.21
CA ALA A 556 -21.09 -8.77 -6.22
C ALA A 556 -21.71 -9.55 -7.37
N MET A 557 -21.16 -9.44 -8.58
CA MET A 557 -21.62 -10.20 -9.76
C MET A 557 -21.57 -11.72 -9.50
N ILE A 558 -20.47 -12.24 -8.98
CA ILE A 558 -20.35 -13.68 -8.66
C ILE A 558 -21.30 -14.08 -7.53
N ALA A 559 -21.49 -13.21 -6.52
CA ALA A 559 -22.44 -13.44 -5.44
C ALA A 559 -23.90 -13.47 -5.96
N GLY A 560 -24.27 -12.56 -6.87
CA GLY A 560 -25.58 -12.47 -7.49
C GLY A 560 -25.85 -13.67 -8.40
N ALA A 561 -25.01 -13.88 -9.41
CA ALA A 561 -25.20 -14.87 -10.46
C ALA A 561 -25.17 -16.33 -9.94
N ILE A 562 -24.36 -16.64 -8.94
CA ILE A 562 -24.12 -18.03 -8.52
C ILE A 562 -24.68 -18.32 -7.13
N PHE A 563 -24.73 -17.32 -6.23
CA PHE A 563 -25.12 -17.51 -4.83
C PHE A 563 -26.37 -16.73 -4.42
N GLY A 564 -27.17 -16.25 -5.40
CA GLY A 564 -28.44 -15.57 -5.16
C GLY A 564 -28.33 -14.30 -4.33
N GLY A 565 -27.30 -13.49 -4.56
CA GLY A 565 -27.11 -12.20 -3.85
C GLY A 565 -26.65 -12.33 -2.40
N SER A 566 -26.06 -13.47 -2.01
CA SER A 566 -25.70 -13.74 -0.62
C SER A 566 -24.58 -12.82 -0.10
N ALA A 567 -24.89 -11.93 0.83
CA ALA A 567 -23.93 -11.05 1.52
C ALA A 567 -22.77 -11.81 2.21
N TRP A 568 -22.95 -13.11 2.52
CA TRP A 568 -21.90 -13.95 3.09
C TRP A 568 -20.75 -14.19 2.13
N VAL A 569 -20.98 -14.18 0.81
CA VAL A 569 -19.91 -14.35 -0.19
C VAL A 569 -19.01 -13.13 -0.20
N ALA A 570 -19.57 -11.93 -0.23
CA ALA A 570 -18.82 -10.69 -0.19
C ALA A 570 -18.02 -10.55 1.13
N THR A 571 -18.67 -10.77 2.28
CA THR A 571 -18.01 -10.78 3.58
C THR A 571 -16.91 -11.84 3.64
N GLY A 572 -17.19 -13.05 3.13
CA GLY A 572 -16.23 -14.17 3.05
C GLY A 572 -14.97 -13.82 2.25
N ALA A 573 -15.10 -13.06 1.16
CA ALA A 573 -13.96 -12.64 0.35
C ALA A 573 -12.95 -11.80 1.16
N TYR A 574 -13.41 -10.89 2.04
CA TYR A 574 -12.53 -10.15 2.94
C TYR A 574 -11.83 -11.05 3.96
N PHE A 575 -12.55 -12.01 4.55
CA PHE A 575 -11.94 -12.96 5.48
C PHE A 575 -10.93 -13.89 4.79
N ILE A 576 -11.19 -14.30 3.55
CA ILE A 576 -10.25 -15.07 2.74
C ILE A 576 -8.98 -14.24 2.48
N GLY A 577 -9.12 -12.96 2.12
CA GLY A 577 -7.98 -12.05 1.94
C GLY A 577 -7.14 -11.91 3.21
N ILE A 578 -7.76 -11.70 4.37
CA ILE A 578 -7.07 -11.61 5.66
C ILE A 578 -6.36 -12.94 6.00
N ALA A 579 -7.04 -14.06 5.83
CA ALA A 579 -6.44 -15.39 6.06
C ALA A 579 -5.23 -15.63 5.12
N ALA A 580 -5.34 -15.23 3.85
CA ALA A 580 -4.25 -15.31 2.88
C ALA A 580 -3.02 -14.48 3.31
N ILE A 581 -3.23 -13.27 3.82
CA ILE A 581 -2.15 -12.41 4.35
C ILE A 581 -1.45 -13.09 5.53
N ILE A 582 -2.22 -13.62 6.49
CA ILE A 582 -1.69 -14.28 7.70
C ILE A 582 -0.90 -15.55 7.30
N ILE A 583 -1.49 -16.42 6.49
CA ILE A 583 -0.85 -17.67 6.03
C ILE A 583 0.43 -17.36 5.26
N SER A 584 0.37 -16.42 4.31
CA SER A 584 1.54 -15.99 3.53
C SER A 584 2.62 -15.35 4.41
N GLY A 585 2.26 -14.50 5.36
CA GLY A 585 3.21 -13.89 6.30
C GLY A 585 3.98 -14.95 7.09
N ILE A 586 3.27 -15.93 7.67
CA ILE A 586 3.88 -17.02 8.43
C ILE A 586 4.74 -17.91 7.52
N MET A 587 4.26 -18.25 6.32
CA MET A 587 5.00 -19.09 5.37
C MET A 587 6.29 -18.41 4.90
N LEU A 588 6.21 -17.17 4.46
CA LEU A 588 7.35 -16.39 3.95
C LEU A 588 8.41 -16.21 5.03
N LYS A 589 8.01 -15.84 6.26
CA LYS A 589 8.94 -15.68 7.39
C LYS A 589 9.76 -16.97 7.66
N LYS A 590 9.19 -18.14 7.40
CA LYS A 590 9.87 -19.42 7.59
C LYS A 590 10.77 -19.83 6.42
N THR A 591 10.91 -18.98 5.42
CA THR A 591 11.85 -19.20 4.30
C THR A 591 13.17 -18.48 4.57
N LYS A 592 14.29 -19.06 4.09
CA LYS A 592 15.62 -18.47 4.24
C LYS A 592 15.74 -17.03 3.68
N MET A 593 14.85 -16.63 2.75
CA MET A 593 14.87 -15.30 2.11
C MET A 593 14.29 -14.20 3.00
N PHE A 594 13.38 -14.57 3.92
CA PHE A 594 12.64 -13.64 4.77
C PHE A 594 12.77 -13.94 6.26
N ALA A 595 13.61 -14.93 6.61
CA ALA A 595 13.89 -15.28 8.00
C ALA A 595 14.60 -14.11 8.72
N GLY A 596 14.38 -14.02 10.02
CA GLY A 596 14.92 -13.00 10.91
C GLY A 596 13.80 -12.39 11.76
N ASP A 597 14.17 -11.82 12.91
CA ASP A 597 13.19 -11.16 13.76
C ASP A 597 12.70 -9.86 13.12
N PRO A 598 11.39 -9.55 13.22
CA PRO A 598 10.88 -8.29 12.76
C PRO A 598 11.57 -7.16 13.53
N ALA A 599 11.97 -6.10 12.82
CA ALA A 599 12.63 -4.97 13.43
C ALA A 599 11.82 -4.47 14.65
N PRO A 600 12.47 -4.20 15.79
CA PRO A 600 11.77 -3.68 16.95
C PRO A 600 11.03 -2.39 16.58
N PHE A 601 9.79 -2.28 17.03
CA PHE A 601 8.97 -1.10 16.77
C PHE A 601 9.46 0.06 17.66
N VAL A 602 10.54 0.69 17.24
CA VAL A 602 11.07 1.91 17.87
C VAL A 602 10.52 3.11 17.09
N MET A 603 9.30 3.53 17.40
CA MET A 603 8.72 4.73 16.81
C MET A 603 8.26 5.68 17.91
N GLU A 604 8.72 6.93 17.84
CA GLU A 604 8.15 7.99 18.67
C GLU A 604 6.66 8.14 18.35
N LEU A 605 5.86 8.32 19.39
CA LEU A 605 4.53 8.85 19.24
C LEU A 605 4.68 10.38 19.18
N PRO A 606 4.71 11.01 17.98
CA PRO A 606 4.86 12.46 17.88
C PRO A 606 3.70 13.14 18.59
N ALA A 607 3.91 14.30 19.23
CA ALA A 607 2.81 15.03 19.83
C ALA A 607 1.73 15.32 18.78
N TYR A 608 0.45 15.24 19.17
CA TYR A 608 -0.64 15.59 18.25
C TYR A 608 -0.53 17.06 17.85
N HIS A 609 -0.61 17.31 16.57
CA HIS A 609 -0.67 18.66 16.03
C HIS A 609 -1.68 18.73 14.85
N ILE A 610 -2.28 19.86 14.70
CA ILE A 610 -3.17 20.10 13.57
C ILE A 610 -2.28 20.33 12.34
N PRO A 611 -2.44 19.54 11.27
CA PRO A 611 -1.65 19.72 10.06
C PRO A 611 -2.02 21.03 9.36
N THR A 612 -1.03 21.67 8.74
CA THR A 612 -1.30 22.83 7.90
C THR A 612 -1.94 22.40 6.59
N VAL A 613 -2.95 23.14 6.12
CA VAL A 613 -3.65 22.82 4.87
C VAL A 613 -2.69 22.70 3.69
N GLY A 614 -1.68 23.59 3.61
CA GLY A 614 -0.67 23.55 2.55
C GLY A 614 0.13 22.24 2.51
N ASN A 615 0.50 21.68 3.66
CA ASN A 615 1.22 20.40 3.72
C ASN A 615 0.32 19.23 3.30
N VAL A 616 -0.94 19.23 3.71
CA VAL A 616 -1.93 18.21 3.32
C VAL A 616 -2.14 18.22 1.81
N LEU A 617 -2.44 19.38 1.23
CA LEU A 617 -2.66 19.53 -0.21
C LEU A 617 -1.41 19.19 -1.03
N ARG A 618 -0.24 19.55 -0.56
CA ARG A 618 1.00 19.18 -1.22
C ARG A 618 1.24 17.68 -1.20
N SER A 619 1.05 17.03 -0.05
CA SER A 619 1.16 15.57 0.08
C SER A 619 0.14 14.84 -0.81
N MET A 620 -1.11 15.31 -0.84
CA MET A 620 -2.16 14.83 -1.74
C MET A 620 -1.72 14.93 -3.20
N TRP A 621 -1.28 16.12 -3.64
CA TRP A 621 -0.89 16.36 -5.03
C TRP A 621 0.32 15.55 -5.46
N GLU A 622 1.37 15.44 -4.63
CA GLU A 622 2.55 14.62 -4.93
C GLU A 622 2.19 13.14 -5.13
N ARG A 623 1.29 12.61 -4.29
CA ARG A 623 0.79 11.22 -4.42
C ARG A 623 -0.11 11.07 -5.65
N GLY A 624 -1.07 11.98 -5.83
CA GLY A 624 -2.01 11.98 -6.95
C GLY A 624 -1.29 12.13 -8.30
N TRP A 625 -0.37 13.09 -8.43
CA TRP A 625 0.40 13.27 -9.66
C TRP A 625 1.29 12.06 -10.00
N SER A 626 1.90 11.46 -8.97
CA SER A 626 2.67 10.23 -9.16
C SER A 626 1.79 9.07 -9.65
N PHE A 627 0.53 9.00 -9.23
CA PHE A 627 -0.45 8.04 -9.71
C PHE A 627 -0.83 8.33 -11.18
N ILE A 628 -1.32 9.54 -11.49
CA ILE A 628 -1.76 9.97 -12.83
C ILE A 628 -0.67 9.70 -13.88
N LYS A 629 0.57 10.14 -13.61
CA LYS A 629 1.68 9.98 -14.57
C LYS A 629 2.00 8.53 -14.89
N LYS A 630 1.85 7.62 -13.92
CA LYS A 630 2.23 6.22 -14.12
C LYS A 630 1.07 5.36 -14.59
N ALA A 631 -0.10 5.55 -14.00
CA ALA A 631 -1.30 4.87 -14.42
C ALA A 631 -1.64 5.23 -15.87
N GLY A 632 -1.66 6.53 -16.19
CA GLY A 632 -1.96 7.01 -17.54
C GLY A 632 -1.07 6.44 -18.64
N THR A 633 0.21 6.13 -18.38
CA THR A 633 1.07 5.56 -19.44
C THR A 633 0.92 4.05 -19.59
N ILE A 634 0.97 3.31 -18.49
CA ILE A 634 0.96 1.84 -18.51
C ILE A 634 -0.43 1.33 -18.89
N ILE A 635 -1.47 1.92 -18.30
CA ILE A 635 -2.84 1.47 -18.53
C ILE A 635 -3.28 1.81 -19.95
N THR A 636 -3.05 3.02 -20.43
CA THR A 636 -3.38 3.39 -21.83
C THR A 636 -2.72 2.44 -22.83
N LEU A 637 -1.44 2.08 -22.64
CA LEU A 637 -0.79 1.13 -23.55
C LEU A 637 -1.42 -0.27 -23.44
N SER A 638 -1.85 -0.65 -22.25
CA SER A 638 -2.49 -1.96 -22.01
C SER A 638 -3.91 -2.01 -22.56
N THR A 639 -4.68 -0.93 -22.42
CA THR A 639 -6.05 -0.86 -22.97
C THR A 639 -6.04 -0.86 -24.50
N ILE A 640 -5.13 -0.13 -25.14
CA ILE A 640 -4.92 -0.21 -26.60
C ILE A 640 -4.59 -1.63 -27.03
N PHE A 641 -3.72 -2.32 -26.28
CA PHE A 641 -3.36 -3.70 -26.60
C PHE A 641 -4.55 -4.65 -26.42
N VAL A 642 -5.31 -4.52 -25.36
CA VAL A 642 -6.52 -5.34 -25.12
C VAL A 642 -7.59 -5.03 -26.16
N TRP A 643 -7.88 -3.76 -26.43
CA TRP A 643 -8.80 -3.35 -27.48
C TRP A 643 -8.44 -3.97 -28.82
N PHE A 644 -7.16 -3.81 -29.25
CA PHE A 644 -6.72 -4.41 -30.51
C PHE A 644 -6.89 -5.94 -30.54
N THR A 645 -6.57 -6.63 -29.48
CA THR A 645 -6.69 -8.10 -29.42
C THR A 645 -8.13 -8.58 -29.28
N SER A 646 -9.05 -7.75 -28.79
CA SER A 646 -10.48 -8.05 -28.69
C SER A 646 -11.22 -7.82 -30.00
N TYR A 647 -10.97 -6.70 -30.66
CA TYR A 647 -11.70 -6.29 -31.87
C TYR A 647 -11.05 -6.73 -33.18
N PHE A 648 -9.88 -7.36 -33.17
CA PHE A 648 -9.27 -7.92 -34.38
C PHE A 648 -9.11 -9.44 -34.30
N GLY A 649 -9.42 -10.11 -35.42
CA GLY A 649 -9.35 -11.57 -35.51
C GLY A 649 -9.46 -12.09 -36.93
N TRP A 650 -9.72 -13.38 -37.03
CA TRP A 650 -9.84 -14.10 -38.32
C TRP A 650 -11.25 -14.68 -38.48
N VAL A 651 -12.00 -14.13 -39.44
CA VAL A 651 -13.30 -14.68 -39.86
C VAL A 651 -13.14 -15.17 -41.30
N ASP A 652 -13.53 -16.40 -41.55
CA ASP A 652 -13.48 -17.08 -42.88
C ASP A 652 -12.09 -16.98 -43.58
N GLY A 653 -11.01 -16.95 -42.77
CA GLY A 653 -9.65 -16.90 -43.28
C GLY A 653 -9.15 -15.49 -43.66
N SER A 654 -9.95 -14.44 -43.47
CA SER A 654 -9.58 -13.04 -43.64
C SER A 654 -9.35 -12.40 -42.28
N PHE A 655 -8.28 -11.62 -42.15
CA PHE A 655 -8.01 -10.83 -40.92
C PHE A 655 -8.67 -9.47 -41.04
N GLY A 656 -9.46 -9.10 -40.07
CA GLY A 656 -10.20 -7.84 -40.06
C GLY A 656 -10.69 -7.42 -38.69
N MET A 657 -11.39 -6.30 -38.62
CA MET A 657 -12.11 -5.84 -37.46
C MET A 657 -13.38 -6.68 -37.29
N LEU A 658 -13.67 -7.07 -36.09
CA LEU A 658 -14.80 -7.95 -35.70
C LEU A 658 -15.95 -7.10 -35.16
N THR A 659 -17.17 -7.53 -35.42
CA THR A 659 -18.37 -7.07 -34.75
C THR A 659 -18.52 -7.79 -33.40
N GLU A 660 -19.34 -7.29 -32.50
CA GLU A 660 -19.56 -7.87 -31.17
C GLU A 660 -19.94 -9.35 -31.22
N ASP A 661 -20.82 -9.75 -32.14
CA ASP A 661 -21.19 -11.15 -32.38
C ASP A 661 -20.01 -12.05 -32.80
N GLN A 662 -18.92 -11.49 -33.29
CA GLN A 662 -17.77 -12.23 -33.83
C GLN A 662 -16.60 -12.29 -32.84
N MET A 663 -16.74 -11.81 -31.61
CA MET A 663 -15.67 -11.78 -30.62
C MET A 663 -15.03 -13.16 -30.34
N GLU A 664 -15.75 -14.25 -30.60
CA GLU A 664 -15.20 -15.62 -30.50
C GLU A 664 -14.01 -15.88 -31.41
N TYR A 665 -13.89 -15.12 -32.51
CA TYR A 665 -12.82 -15.21 -33.49
C TYR A 665 -11.68 -14.22 -33.24
N SER A 666 -11.75 -13.46 -32.17
CA SER A 666 -10.73 -12.46 -31.78
C SER A 666 -9.38 -13.10 -31.43
N ILE A 667 -8.33 -12.32 -31.56
CA ILE A 667 -6.99 -12.73 -31.11
C ILE A 667 -7.02 -13.09 -29.63
N LEU A 668 -7.74 -12.32 -28.82
CA LEU A 668 -7.86 -12.54 -27.38
C LEU A 668 -8.58 -13.86 -27.07
N ALA A 669 -9.65 -14.19 -27.81
CA ALA A 669 -10.33 -15.48 -27.69
C ALA A 669 -9.42 -16.65 -28.07
N HIS A 670 -8.63 -16.53 -29.12
CA HIS A 670 -7.64 -17.54 -29.50
C HIS A 670 -6.56 -17.73 -28.43
N ILE A 671 -6.06 -16.65 -27.83
CA ILE A 671 -5.16 -16.72 -26.68
C ILE A 671 -5.83 -17.41 -25.51
N GLY A 672 -7.07 -17.03 -25.18
CA GLY A 672 -7.87 -17.66 -24.15
C GLY A 672 -8.03 -19.17 -24.37
N LYS A 673 -8.44 -19.59 -25.58
CA LYS A 673 -8.54 -21.01 -25.99
C LYS A 673 -7.21 -21.77 -25.87
N ALA A 674 -6.08 -21.09 -26.13
CA ALA A 674 -4.75 -21.71 -26.04
C ALA A 674 -4.28 -21.94 -24.60
N ILE A 675 -4.71 -21.12 -23.63
CA ILE A 675 -4.25 -21.19 -22.23
C ILE A 675 -5.30 -21.69 -21.24
N CYS A 676 -6.58 -21.81 -21.63
CA CYS A 676 -7.68 -22.20 -20.71
C CYS A 676 -7.45 -23.56 -20.04
N TRP A 677 -6.70 -24.49 -20.66
CA TRP A 677 -6.35 -25.78 -20.08
C TRP A 677 -5.58 -25.66 -18.75
N ILE A 678 -4.85 -24.55 -18.53
CA ILE A 678 -4.14 -24.28 -17.28
C ILE A 678 -5.13 -24.14 -16.12
N PHE A 679 -6.32 -23.60 -16.39
CA PHE A 679 -7.36 -23.34 -15.39
C PHE A 679 -8.37 -24.51 -15.26
N ALA A 680 -8.29 -25.51 -16.13
CA ALA A 680 -9.13 -26.69 -16.03
C ALA A 680 -9.07 -27.42 -14.67
N PRO A 681 -7.90 -27.55 -14.00
CA PRO A 681 -7.85 -28.12 -12.65
C PRO A 681 -8.56 -27.29 -11.57
N LEU A 682 -8.79 -25.99 -11.83
CA LEU A 682 -9.52 -25.08 -10.96
C LEU A 682 -11.05 -25.16 -11.17
N GLY A 683 -11.49 -25.89 -12.20
CA GLY A 683 -12.90 -26.12 -12.51
C GLY A 683 -13.52 -25.17 -13.54
N TRP A 684 -12.79 -24.16 -14.02
CA TRP A 684 -13.27 -23.16 -15.00
C TRP A 684 -12.33 -23.05 -16.22
N GLY A 685 -12.03 -24.18 -16.84
CA GLY A 685 -11.16 -24.27 -18.03
C GLY A 685 -11.85 -23.86 -19.35
N ASN A 686 -12.83 -22.97 -19.33
CA ASN A 686 -13.43 -22.36 -20.52
C ASN A 686 -12.66 -21.11 -20.94
N TRP A 687 -12.74 -20.76 -22.22
CA TRP A 687 -11.98 -19.64 -22.76
C TRP A 687 -12.53 -18.28 -22.28
N GLN A 688 -13.85 -18.15 -22.09
CA GLN A 688 -14.52 -16.94 -21.64
C GLN A 688 -14.03 -16.54 -20.24
N ALA A 689 -14.12 -17.43 -19.25
CA ALA A 689 -13.61 -17.19 -17.90
C ALA A 689 -12.09 -16.89 -17.91
N THR A 690 -11.33 -17.56 -18.80
CA THR A 690 -9.90 -17.34 -18.95
C THR A 690 -9.62 -15.92 -19.48
N VAL A 691 -10.33 -15.47 -20.48
CA VAL A 691 -10.24 -14.11 -21.02
C VAL A 691 -10.60 -13.09 -19.96
N ALA A 692 -11.71 -13.27 -19.25
CA ALA A 692 -12.13 -12.39 -18.16
C ALA A 692 -11.07 -12.30 -17.05
N ALA A 693 -10.45 -13.42 -16.67
CA ALA A 693 -9.34 -13.40 -15.69
C ALA A 693 -8.10 -12.66 -16.21
N VAL A 694 -7.80 -12.73 -17.51
CA VAL A 694 -6.65 -12.04 -18.14
C VAL A 694 -6.94 -10.55 -18.29
N THR A 695 -8.12 -10.14 -18.74
CA THR A 695 -8.52 -8.73 -18.81
C THR A 695 -8.56 -8.09 -17.43
N GLY A 696 -8.96 -8.83 -16.40
CA GLY A 696 -8.88 -8.43 -15.00
C GLY A 696 -7.46 -8.16 -14.45
N LEU A 697 -6.40 -8.47 -15.20
CA LEU A 697 -5.05 -8.00 -14.87
C LEU A 697 -4.81 -6.55 -15.32
N VAL A 698 -5.53 -6.07 -16.31
CA VAL A 698 -5.46 -4.66 -16.72
C VAL A 698 -6.12 -3.80 -15.66
N ALA A 699 -7.41 -4.07 -15.41
CA ALA A 699 -8.19 -3.47 -14.35
C ALA A 699 -9.18 -4.52 -13.83
N LYS A 700 -9.42 -4.58 -12.51
CA LYS A 700 -10.22 -5.67 -11.93
C LYS A 700 -11.71 -5.53 -12.24
N GLU A 701 -12.19 -4.33 -12.42
CA GLU A 701 -13.55 -4.02 -12.90
C GLU A 701 -13.81 -4.55 -14.31
N ASN A 702 -12.82 -4.63 -15.17
CA ASN A 702 -12.96 -5.19 -16.52
C ASN A 702 -13.40 -6.66 -16.54
N ILE A 703 -13.32 -7.38 -15.42
CA ILE A 703 -13.86 -8.74 -15.31
C ILE A 703 -15.37 -8.71 -15.53
N VAL A 704 -16.09 -7.75 -14.93
CA VAL A 704 -17.55 -7.62 -15.03
C VAL A 704 -17.93 -7.32 -16.48
N GLY A 705 -17.38 -6.26 -17.07
CA GLY A 705 -17.68 -5.91 -18.45
C GLY A 705 -17.33 -7.02 -19.45
N THR A 706 -16.14 -7.68 -19.28
CA THR A 706 -15.78 -8.81 -20.15
C THR A 706 -16.74 -10.00 -19.98
N MET A 707 -17.18 -10.29 -18.77
CA MET A 707 -18.15 -11.37 -18.54
C MET A 707 -19.55 -10.98 -19.07
N GLY A 708 -19.97 -9.73 -18.91
CA GLY A 708 -21.18 -9.21 -19.51
C GLY A 708 -21.23 -9.45 -21.03
N ILE A 709 -20.20 -9.03 -21.75
CA ILE A 709 -20.09 -9.20 -23.20
C ILE A 709 -20.02 -10.69 -23.60
N LEU A 710 -19.18 -11.49 -22.93
CA LEU A 710 -18.91 -12.88 -23.33
C LEU A 710 -20.02 -13.87 -22.93
N TYR A 711 -20.88 -13.53 -21.99
CA TYR A 711 -22.03 -14.36 -21.54
C TYR A 711 -23.39 -13.70 -21.85
N GLY A 712 -23.43 -12.43 -22.27
CA GLY A 712 -24.66 -11.68 -22.56
C GLY A 712 -25.24 -11.84 -23.94
N GLY A 713 -24.57 -12.53 -24.89
CA GLY A 713 -25.00 -12.67 -26.28
C GLY A 713 -26.13 -13.70 -26.54
N GLY A 714 -27.06 -13.94 -25.61
CA GLY A 714 -28.16 -14.89 -25.71
C GLY A 714 -29.49 -14.30 -25.21
N ASP A 715 -30.61 -15.01 -25.49
CA ASP A 715 -32.01 -14.61 -25.10
C ASP A 715 -32.26 -14.61 -23.57
N GLY A 716 -31.22 -14.70 -22.75
CA GLY A 716 -31.32 -14.78 -21.29
C GLY A 716 -30.38 -13.81 -20.58
N SER A 717 -30.71 -13.47 -19.31
CA SER A 717 -29.92 -12.60 -18.49
C SER A 717 -28.45 -13.06 -18.35
N VAL A 718 -27.51 -12.13 -18.31
CA VAL A 718 -26.08 -12.39 -18.08
C VAL A 718 -25.88 -13.24 -16.83
N TYR A 719 -26.66 -13.00 -15.77
CA TYR A 719 -26.62 -13.75 -14.51
C TYR A 719 -27.03 -15.20 -14.69
N SER A 720 -28.07 -15.47 -15.48
CA SER A 720 -28.52 -16.84 -15.77
C SER A 720 -27.46 -17.60 -16.57
N ALA A 721 -26.83 -16.97 -17.54
CA ALA A 721 -25.76 -17.55 -18.36
C ALA A 721 -24.49 -17.87 -17.52
N ILE A 722 -24.07 -16.96 -16.63
CA ILE A 722 -22.97 -17.19 -15.70
C ILE A 722 -23.35 -18.30 -14.71
N GLY A 723 -24.60 -18.31 -14.17
CA GLY A 723 -25.10 -19.35 -13.27
C GLY A 723 -25.14 -20.74 -13.91
N ALA A 724 -25.41 -20.81 -15.24
CA ALA A 724 -25.36 -22.07 -16.02
C ALA A 724 -23.91 -22.51 -16.29
N ALA A 725 -22.98 -21.58 -16.51
CA ALA A 725 -21.57 -21.86 -16.81
C ALA A 725 -20.76 -22.27 -15.59
N PHE A 726 -21.11 -21.78 -14.39
CA PHE A 726 -20.41 -22.03 -13.15
C PHE A 726 -21.29 -22.74 -12.12
N THR A 727 -20.74 -23.77 -11.49
CA THR A 727 -21.32 -24.30 -10.24
C THR A 727 -20.87 -23.46 -9.05
N GLY A 728 -21.56 -23.54 -7.90
CA GLY A 728 -21.15 -22.82 -6.69
C GLY A 728 -19.67 -23.05 -6.30
N ILE A 729 -19.14 -24.24 -6.57
CA ILE A 729 -17.72 -24.57 -6.26
C ILE A 729 -16.79 -23.94 -7.28
N THR A 730 -17.09 -24.05 -8.57
CA THR A 730 -16.23 -23.49 -9.63
C THR A 730 -16.27 -21.97 -9.61
N GLY A 731 -17.42 -21.35 -9.32
CA GLY A 731 -17.56 -19.91 -9.11
C GLY A 731 -16.78 -19.42 -7.90
N MET A 732 -16.80 -20.14 -6.78
CA MET A 732 -15.99 -19.82 -5.61
C MET A 732 -14.48 -19.94 -5.92
N SER A 733 -14.08 -20.96 -6.69
CA SER A 733 -12.69 -21.12 -7.15
C SER A 733 -12.25 -19.96 -8.05
N PHE A 734 -13.11 -19.52 -8.98
CA PHE A 734 -12.87 -18.39 -9.86
C PHE A 734 -12.73 -17.08 -9.07
N LEU A 735 -13.66 -16.87 -8.11
CA LEU A 735 -13.62 -15.71 -7.22
C LEU A 735 -12.30 -15.66 -6.43
N ILE A 736 -11.91 -16.76 -5.78
CA ILE A 736 -10.69 -16.83 -4.97
C ILE A 736 -9.44 -16.61 -5.82
N PHE A 737 -9.38 -17.18 -7.03
CA PHE A 737 -8.26 -16.95 -7.91
C PHE A 737 -8.11 -15.47 -8.27
N ASN A 738 -9.18 -14.82 -8.73
CA ASN A 738 -9.15 -13.41 -9.12
C ASN A 738 -8.96 -12.46 -7.94
N LEU A 739 -9.37 -12.88 -6.73
CA LEU A 739 -9.14 -12.16 -5.50
C LEU A 739 -7.65 -12.13 -5.11
N LEU A 740 -6.98 -13.28 -5.18
CA LEU A 740 -5.62 -13.48 -4.65
C LEU A 740 -4.52 -13.40 -5.71
N CYS A 741 -4.83 -13.49 -7.00
CA CYS A 741 -3.83 -13.40 -8.07
C CYS A 741 -3.22 -12.00 -8.16
N ALA A 742 -2.23 -11.83 -9.03
CA ALA A 742 -1.58 -10.56 -9.28
C ALA A 742 -2.61 -9.42 -9.45
N PRO A 743 -2.36 -8.24 -8.86
CA PRO A 743 -3.28 -7.12 -8.95
C PRO A 743 -3.27 -6.48 -10.33
N CYS A 744 -4.07 -5.42 -10.55
CA CYS A 744 -4.10 -4.68 -11.80
C CYS A 744 -2.71 -4.12 -12.19
N PHE A 745 -2.50 -3.85 -13.47
CA PHE A 745 -1.21 -3.38 -14.01
C PHE A 745 -0.69 -2.12 -13.31
N ALA A 746 -1.57 -1.23 -12.89
CA ALA A 746 -1.20 -0.04 -12.12
C ALA A 746 -0.57 -0.41 -10.76
N ALA A 747 -1.15 -1.37 -10.05
CA ALA A 747 -0.61 -1.89 -8.80
C ALA A 747 0.68 -2.71 -9.03
N MET A 748 0.78 -3.50 -10.12
CA MET A 748 2.03 -4.14 -10.50
C MET A 748 3.14 -3.11 -10.78
N GLY A 749 2.81 -1.98 -11.38
CA GLY A 749 3.73 -0.84 -11.55
C GLY A 749 4.22 -0.28 -10.21
N ALA A 750 3.35 -0.21 -9.20
CA ALA A 750 3.72 0.18 -7.84
C ALA A 750 4.63 -0.88 -7.19
N ILE A 751 4.30 -2.18 -7.30
CA ILE A 751 5.15 -3.30 -6.82
C ILE A 751 6.54 -3.21 -7.44
N LYS A 752 6.65 -3.04 -8.77
CA LYS A 752 7.93 -2.91 -9.47
C LYS A 752 8.80 -1.78 -8.92
N ARG A 753 8.16 -0.66 -8.58
CA ARG A 753 8.86 0.50 -8.03
C ARG A 753 9.31 0.27 -6.59
N GLU A 754 8.42 -0.25 -5.73
CA GLU A 754 8.73 -0.43 -4.30
C GLU A 754 9.69 -1.61 -4.06
N MET A 755 9.68 -2.62 -4.94
CA MET A 755 10.66 -3.72 -4.90
C MET A 755 12.06 -3.30 -5.36
N ASN A 756 12.19 -2.23 -6.16
CA ASN A 756 13.44 -1.70 -6.74
C ASN A 756 14.38 -2.77 -7.33
N SER A 757 13.84 -3.90 -7.78
CA SER A 757 14.58 -5.03 -8.32
C SER A 757 13.70 -5.84 -9.26
N ARG A 758 14.19 -6.11 -10.49
CA ARG A 758 13.47 -6.94 -11.46
C ARG A 758 13.24 -8.36 -10.95
N LYS A 759 14.23 -8.92 -10.22
CA LYS A 759 14.14 -10.27 -9.64
C LYS A 759 13.02 -10.34 -8.60
N TRP A 760 12.96 -9.39 -7.70
CA TRP A 760 11.95 -9.33 -6.64
C TRP A 760 10.55 -9.02 -7.18
N PHE A 761 10.45 -8.20 -8.23
CA PHE A 761 9.18 -7.95 -8.91
C PHE A 761 8.59 -9.24 -9.48
N TRP A 762 9.34 -9.99 -10.31
CA TRP A 762 8.85 -11.23 -10.89
C TRP A 762 8.59 -12.31 -9.85
N PHE A 763 9.37 -12.33 -8.78
CA PHE A 763 9.13 -13.22 -7.64
C PHE A 763 7.80 -12.89 -6.95
N ALA A 764 7.49 -11.61 -6.71
CA ALA A 764 6.24 -11.16 -6.10
C ALA A 764 5.03 -11.58 -6.96
N ILE A 765 5.04 -11.24 -8.25
CA ILE A 765 3.94 -11.59 -9.17
C ILE A 765 3.78 -13.12 -9.29
N GLY A 766 4.88 -13.85 -9.42
CA GLY A 766 4.85 -15.32 -9.46
C GLY A 766 4.33 -15.94 -8.17
N TYR A 767 4.66 -15.36 -7.02
CA TYR A 767 4.15 -15.79 -5.72
C TYR A 767 2.65 -15.55 -5.58
N GLU A 768 2.16 -14.35 -5.91
CA GLU A 768 0.75 -13.99 -5.85
C GLU A 768 -0.09 -14.90 -6.76
N CYS A 769 0.29 -15.06 -8.03
CA CYS A 769 -0.40 -15.95 -8.97
C CYS A 769 -0.33 -17.43 -8.52
N GLY A 770 0.85 -17.89 -8.07
CA GLY A 770 1.04 -19.28 -7.62
C GLY A 770 0.24 -19.59 -6.36
N PHE A 771 0.21 -18.67 -5.40
CA PHE A 771 -0.57 -18.82 -4.17
C PHE A 771 -2.08 -18.83 -4.47
N ALA A 772 -2.55 -17.90 -5.32
CA ALA A 772 -3.94 -17.87 -5.77
C ALA A 772 -4.35 -19.17 -6.46
N TYR A 773 -3.50 -19.69 -7.36
CA TYR A 773 -3.74 -20.94 -8.06
C TYR A 773 -3.84 -22.13 -7.11
N VAL A 774 -2.93 -22.24 -6.13
CA VAL A 774 -2.93 -23.31 -5.13
C VAL A 774 -4.20 -23.28 -4.29
N ILE A 775 -4.61 -22.11 -3.79
CA ILE A 775 -5.81 -22.00 -2.95
C ILE A 775 -7.07 -22.28 -3.77
N ALA A 776 -7.21 -21.74 -4.99
CA ALA A 776 -8.34 -22.00 -5.86
C ALA A 776 -8.44 -23.49 -6.24
N LEU A 777 -7.32 -24.15 -6.52
CA LEU A 777 -7.28 -25.59 -6.79
C LEU A 777 -7.74 -26.41 -5.58
N ILE A 778 -7.26 -26.07 -4.38
CA ILE A 778 -7.69 -26.74 -3.15
C ILE A 778 -9.20 -26.59 -2.97
N VAL A 779 -9.75 -25.39 -3.15
CA VAL A 779 -11.19 -25.14 -2.99
C VAL A 779 -12.00 -25.93 -3.99
N ASN A 780 -11.60 -25.94 -5.28
CA ASN A 780 -12.31 -26.72 -6.30
C ASN A 780 -12.27 -28.24 -6.01
N GLN A 781 -11.09 -28.78 -5.74
CA GLN A 781 -10.94 -30.22 -5.58
C GLN A 781 -11.58 -30.75 -4.28
N LEU A 782 -11.51 -29.97 -3.17
CA LEU A 782 -12.21 -30.31 -1.93
C LEU A 782 -13.73 -30.11 -2.06
N GLY A 783 -14.18 -29.06 -2.73
CA GLY A 783 -15.60 -28.80 -2.98
C GLY A 783 -16.21 -29.95 -3.77
N ASN A 784 -15.57 -30.38 -4.85
CA ASN A 784 -16.01 -31.51 -5.68
C ASN A 784 -16.04 -32.85 -4.93
N LEU A 785 -15.30 -33.01 -3.84
CA LEU A 785 -15.42 -34.19 -2.97
C LEU A 785 -16.81 -34.27 -2.31
N PHE A 786 -17.40 -33.12 -1.94
CA PHE A 786 -18.72 -33.07 -1.31
C PHE A 786 -19.88 -33.23 -2.31
N THR A 787 -19.66 -32.90 -3.59
CA THR A 787 -20.68 -33.03 -4.67
C THR A 787 -20.60 -34.36 -5.42
N GLY A 788 -19.62 -35.21 -5.13
CA GLY A 788 -19.44 -36.52 -5.73
C GLY A 788 -18.71 -36.54 -7.08
N ASN A 789 -18.36 -35.39 -7.65
CA ASN A 789 -17.57 -35.26 -8.89
C ASN A 789 -16.06 -35.29 -8.64
N VAL A 790 -15.56 -36.43 -8.18
CA VAL A 790 -14.16 -36.51 -7.68
C VAL A 790 -13.18 -36.78 -8.82
N ASN A 791 -12.29 -35.84 -9.06
CA ASN A 791 -11.06 -36.09 -9.80
C ASN A 791 -9.97 -36.60 -8.84
N VAL A 792 -9.73 -37.90 -8.83
CA VAL A 792 -8.81 -38.58 -7.89
C VAL A 792 -7.41 -37.99 -7.96
N ILE A 793 -6.89 -37.68 -9.15
CA ILE A 793 -5.55 -37.10 -9.34
C ILE A 793 -5.52 -35.70 -8.75
N GLY A 794 -6.51 -34.86 -9.07
CA GLY A 794 -6.63 -33.50 -8.55
C GLY A 794 -6.75 -33.46 -7.02
N LEU A 795 -7.55 -34.38 -6.45
CA LEU A 795 -7.70 -34.52 -5.00
C LEU A 795 -6.40 -34.89 -4.29
N ILE A 796 -5.62 -35.83 -4.84
CA ILE A 796 -4.30 -36.20 -4.29
C ILE A 796 -3.36 -34.98 -4.29
N PHE A 797 -3.31 -34.20 -5.39
CA PHE A 797 -2.54 -32.96 -5.46
C PHE A 797 -3.03 -31.93 -4.44
N ALA A 798 -4.34 -31.73 -4.28
CA ALA A 798 -4.92 -30.80 -3.31
C ALA A 798 -4.50 -31.18 -1.86
N ILE A 799 -4.62 -32.47 -1.51
CA ILE A 799 -4.21 -32.99 -0.19
C ILE A 799 -2.70 -32.79 0.03
N ALA A 800 -1.88 -33.07 -0.98
CA ALA A 800 -0.42 -32.84 -0.90
C ALA A 800 -0.09 -31.37 -0.70
N LEU A 801 -0.78 -30.44 -1.38
CA LEU A 801 -0.61 -29.00 -1.23
C LEU A 801 -1.06 -28.52 0.16
N ILE A 802 -2.19 -29.03 0.68
CA ILE A 802 -2.62 -28.75 2.06
C ILE A 802 -1.57 -29.23 3.06
N ALA A 803 -1.09 -30.46 2.90
CA ALA A 803 -0.04 -30.99 3.76
C ALA A 803 1.25 -30.14 3.69
N LEU A 804 1.61 -29.63 2.51
CA LEU A 804 2.73 -28.71 2.32
C LEU A 804 2.50 -27.38 3.04
N ILE A 805 1.32 -26.78 2.90
CA ILE A 805 0.96 -25.53 3.59
C ILE A 805 1.01 -25.75 5.11
N ILE A 806 0.40 -26.82 5.63
CA ILE A 806 0.42 -27.16 7.05
C ILE A 806 1.87 -27.40 7.51
N TYR A 807 2.66 -28.12 6.75
CA TYR A 807 4.09 -28.34 7.05
C TYR A 807 4.84 -26.99 7.13
N MET A 808 4.64 -26.09 6.18
CA MET A 808 5.25 -24.77 6.20
C MET A 808 4.76 -23.90 7.37
N LEU A 809 3.50 -24.05 7.80
CA LEU A 809 2.95 -23.33 8.95
C LEU A 809 3.47 -23.89 10.29
N VAL A 810 3.70 -25.19 10.39
CA VAL A 810 4.10 -25.83 11.66
C VAL A 810 5.63 -25.95 11.78
N ARG A 811 6.34 -26.04 10.66
CA ARG A 811 7.81 -26.17 10.66
C ARG A 811 8.46 -25.10 11.52
N PRO A 812 9.21 -25.47 12.59
CA PRO A 812 10.00 -24.52 13.33
C PRO A 812 11.17 -24.08 12.44
N TYR A 813 11.18 -22.82 12.01
CA TYR A 813 12.34 -22.22 11.40
C TYR A 813 12.77 -21.07 12.32
N LYS A 814 13.86 -21.31 13.06
CA LYS A 814 14.63 -20.23 13.69
C LYS A 814 15.91 -20.12 12.88
N GLU A 815 16.19 -18.94 12.37
CA GLU A 815 17.55 -18.60 11.98
C GLU A 815 18.39 -18.83 13.22
N SER A 816 19.56 -19.48 13.06
CA SER A 816 20.42 -19.73 14.20
C SER A 816 20.86 -18.37 14.75
N THR A 817 20.24 -17.93 15.85
CA THR A 817 20.67 -16.76 16.61
C THR A 817 21.94 -17.05 17.43
N LYS A 818 22.46 -18.28 17.36
CA LYS A 818 23.68 -18.69 18.03
C LYS A 818 24.90 -18.43 17.16
N LEU A 819 26.02 -18.13 17.79
CA LEU A 819 27.32 -17.97 17.13
C LEU A 819 27.77 -19.26 16.41
N GLU A 820 27.33 -20.43 16.89
CA GLU A 820 27.53 -21.70 16.21
C GLU A 820 26.58 -21.87 15.03
N LYS A 821 27.11 -22.25 13.85
CA LYS A 821 26.26 -22.65 12.72
C LYS A 821 25.42 -23.85 13.15
N GLY A 822 24.11 -23.63 13.29
CA GLY A 822 23.17 -24.73 13.51
C GLY A 822 23.26 -25.73 12.37
N ARG A 823 23.41 -27.03 12.73
CA ARG A 823 23.34 -28.18 11.82
C ARG A 823 21.93 -28.34 11.26
#